data_5dd4c60ac02193bd2a6a185d8df4bc1c
#
_entry.id   5dd4c60ac02193bd2a6a185d8df4bc1c
#
_cell.length_a   1.000
_cell.length_b   1.000
_cell.length_c   1.000
_cell.angle_alpha   90.00
_cell.angle_beta   90.00
_cell.angle_gamma   90.00
#
_symmetry.space_group_name_H-M   'P 1'
#
loop_
_entity.id
_entity.type
_entity.pdbx_description
1 polymer ?
#
loop_
_entity_poly.entity_id
_entity_poly.type
_entity_poly.pdbx_seq_one_letter_code
_entity_poly.pdbx_strand_id
1 'polypeptide(L)'
;MAVTRRRFLQGSAAAGAVVAGRRLLFGDFDVFRGASGRGATPLPLIEDFVPTTCWIGKQDCGMIARRIDGRVVKFEGHPGNPRNLGTLCPKGQAQISAIYDPNRVKTPLIRTNAKGVTGEFRSATWDEALALVADRVNEVRARNPKLVLWQKGRSKAKVFYDDAFTKALGCSKLGHGAYCSDTGYRAMEYTIGMHGVQHPDFDHVNYLISWGWNITNAGGNKFCWLTWNQQLVKARARGLKVVHIDPRLRGAGPFTDLWLPIKPGTDLALALALCQQLIEKGYLDVPYLSTYTDGPHLVGEDGRFLRDADGLPQVFDRAANNAVSADAAADPALEGSFLLGGNLYLTAFEVFKRHLADYTPEWAAEVTGLRAADIARVAEEFGENAQIGSTTVIDGVELPYRPVGIMSYHMAQQELGFQAMRAMTMVAMLVGAVGAAGGLRSDFTWKVNKNYEAFGNLEVKDPPYDFTLAKSKYYPINTGHPGIVAKVMADPAKYGVEEIPEVAILHHVNPLGGFTDQQAMMAGYERFRFVAVIGPWISETADYYADVVLPAATIEKYEGPLSASDGIVEATALRVPPMEPLFESRGEIDIYLDLVERIGVLYGEGGYLDQVNISLGMKESEFALPLDAKPTVREIFDQWANFKKIPGGVAFFEGNGVFVKGKIPPSKIYGYAADPPFGGARHRLYGESLLLAQEAMKTKGAEQIYWQDYTPLPTWRDPTYEGSPPDYDLYLISYKLVEHKQSRTTNIPLLVELAPRSRLDINPATATARGIGEGDEVWVESHNAITGETRRVKTWAALTEGMRPDTV
;
A
#
# COMPACT_ATOMS: atom_id res chain seq x y z
N MET A 1 -37.20 -4.66 -25.63
CA MET A 1 -37.57 -4.91 -24.22
C MET A 1 -36.31 -5.14 -23.41
N ALA A 2 -35.95 -4.23 -22.53
CA ALA A 2 -34.76 -4.40 -21.69
C ALA A 2 -35.10 -5.32 -20.53
N VAL A 3 -34.44 -6.47 -20.48
CA VAL A 3 -34.56 -7.39 -19.36
C VAL A 3 -33.69 -6.87 -18.22
N THR A 4 -34.28 -6.44 -17.12
CA THR A 4 -33.53 -5.96 -15.98
C THR A 4 -32.77 -7.11 -15.29
N ARG A 5 -31.54 -6.84 -14.81
CA ARG A 5 -30.64 -7.75 -14.10
C ARG A 5 -31.33 -8.54 -12.97
N ARG A 6 -32.33 -7.94 -12.33
CA ARG A 6 -33.14 -8.55 -11.26
C ARG A 6 -34.02 -9.70 -11.77
N ARG A 7 -34.53 -9.64 -13.00
CA ARG A 7 -35.32 -10.72 -13.61
C ARG A 7 -34.45 -11.88 -14.08
N PHE A 8 -33.21 -11.63 -14.46
CA PHE A 8 -32.24 -12.67 -14.80
C PHE A 8 -31.88 -13.54 -13.59
N LEU A 9 -31.69 -12.91 -12.41
CA LEU A 9 -31.38 -13.63 -11.17
C LEU A 9 -32.59 -14.39 -10.55
N GLN A 10 -33.82 -13.92 -10.79
CA GLN A 10 -35.00 -14.61 -10.35
C GLN A 10 -35.38 -15.80 -11.26
N GLY A 11 -34.84 -15.87 -12.47
CA GLY A 11 -35.05 -16.96 -13.41
C GLY A 11 -34.21 -18.22 -13.16
N SER A 12 -33.21 -18.17 -12.30
CA SER A 12 -32.32 -19.31 -11.99
C SER A 12 -32.96 -20.41 -11.16
N ALA A 13 -34.20 -20.22 -10.70
CA ALA A 13 -34.99 -21.28 -10.05
C ALA A 13 -35.72 -22.24 -11.02
N ALA A 14 -35.63 -21.99 -12.34
CA ALA A 14 -36.23 -22.84 -13.36
C ALA A 14 -35.17 -23.47 -14.26
N ALA A 15 -34.47 -24.50 -13.74
CA ALA A 15 -33.44 -25.26 -14.47
C ALA A 15 -33.91 -25.93 -15.77
N GLY A 16 -35.19 -25.87 -16.09
CA GLY A 16 -35.77 -26.43 -17.32
C GLY A 16 -35.78 -25.51 -18.55
N ALA A 17 -35.69 -24.17 -18.34
CA ALA A 17 -35.83 -23.19 -19.44
C ALA A 17 -34.49 -22.85 -20.14
N VAL A 18 -33.36 -23.12 -19.50
CA VAL A 18 -32.00 -22.80 -20.03
C VAL A 18 -31.62 -23.72 -21.20
N VAL A 19 -32.09 -24.99 -21.18
CA VAL A 19 -31.80 -25.94 -22.26
C VAL A 19 -32.51 -25.56 -23.55
N ALA A 20 -33.69 -24.97 -23.47
CA ALA A 20 -34.45 -24.53 -24.66
C ALA A 20 -33.89 -23.23 -25.28
N GLY A 21 -33.38 -22.31 -24.46
CA GLY A 21 -32.80 -21.06 -24.94
C GLY A 21 -31.47 -21.21 -25.67
N ARG A 22 -30.75 -22.29 -25.40
CA ARG A 22 -29.47 -22.61 -26.02
C ARG A 22 -29.60 -22.93 -27.52
N ARG A 23 -30.62 -23.65 -27.90
CA ARG A 23 -30.91 -23.99 -29.31
C ARG A 23 -31.33 -22.78 -30.16
N LEU A 24 -31.98 -21.79 -29.52
CA LEU A 24 -32.47 -20.59 -30.21
C LEU A 24 -31.40 -19.51 -30.44
N LEU A 25 -30.33 -19.49 -29.66
CA LEU A 25 -29.32 -18.43 -29.74
C LEU A 25 -28.02 -18.81 -30.47
N PHE A 26 -27.70 -20.09 -30.55
CA PHE A 26 -26.38 -20.51 -31.04
C PHE A 26 -26.42 -21.53 -32.18
N GLY A 27 -27.59 -21.96 -32.66
CA GLY A 27 -27.67 -22.95 -33.71
C GLY A 27 -26.91 -24.26 -33.38
N ASP A 28 -26.91 -25.22 -34.28
CA ASP A 28 -26.13 -26.46 -34.16
C ASP A 28 -24.63 -26.25 -34.42
N PHE A 29 -23.98 -25.24 -33.81
CA PHE A 29 -22.53 -25.08 -33.84
C PHE A 29 -21.87 -26.05 -32.84
N ASP A 30 -21.52 -27.22 -33.32
CA ASP A 30 -20.87 -28.28 -32.53
C ASP A 30 -19.36 -28.10 -32.63
N VAL A 31 -18.81 -27.15 -31.86
CA VAL A 31 -17.37 -26.84 -31.85
C VAL A 31 -16.54 -27.95 -31.17
N PHE A 32 -17.19 -28.97 -30.59
CA PHE A 32 -16.52 -30.02 -29.83
C PHE A 32 -16.67 -31.44 -30.44
N ARG A 33 -17.11 -31.55 -31.66
CA ARG A 33 -17.02 -32.86 -32.35
C ARG A 33 -15.59 -33.11 -32.82
N GLY A 34 -14.74 -33.47 -31.88
CA GLY A 34 -13.55 -34.24 -32.21
C GLY A 34 -14.03 -35.56 -32.89
N ALA A 35 -13.47 -35.89 -34.04
CA ALA A 35 -13.77 -37.08 -34.78
C ALA A 35 -13.54 -38.34 -33.94
N SER A 36 -14.62 -38.86 -33.33
CA SER A 36 -14.69 -40.20 -32.81
C SER A 36 -16.13 -40.68 -32.96
N GLY A 37 -16.26 -41.75 -33.70
CA GLY A 37 -17.52 -42.21 -34.22
C GLY A 37 -18.57 -42.64 -33.22
N ARG A 38 -19.80 -42.51 -33.73
CA ARG A 38 -21.02 -43.21 -33.41
C ARG A 38 -21.51 -43.27 -31.97
N GLY A 39 -22.49 -42.43 -31.68
CA GLY A 39 -23.68 -42.97 -30.97
C GLY A 39 -23.71 -42.82 -29.45
N ALA A 40 -22.87 -41.99 -28.80
CA ALA A 40 -23.08 -41.62 -27.42
C ALA A 40 -23.81 -40.29 -27.35
N THR A 41 -24.99 -40.21 -26.76
CA THR A 41 -25.64 -38.96 -26.35
C THR A 41 -24.65 -38.24 -25.44
N PRO A 42 -24.21 -36.97 -25.75
CA PRO A 42 -23.31 -36.25 -24.84
C PRO A 42 -24.02 -36.17 -23.50
N LEU A 43 -23.37 -36.60 -22.43
CA LEU A 43 -23.83 -36.34 -21.08
C LEU A 43 -24.05 -34.84 -20.93
N PRO A 44 -25.11 -34.37 -20.27
CA PRO A 44 -25.32 -32.96 -20.03
C PRO A 44 -24.13 -32.42 -19.24
N LEU A 45 -23.49 -31.37 -19.76
CA LEU A 45 -22.39 -30.68 -19.07
C LEU A 45 -22.89 -30.15 -17.73
N ILE A 46 -22.21 -30.47 -16.65
CA ILE A 46 -22.52 -29.95 -15.31
C ILE A 46 -21.96 -28.56 -15.21
N GLU A 47 -22.83 -27.57 -15.04
CA GLU A 47 -22.45 -26.20 -14.82
C GLU A 47 -22.72 -25.80 -13.38
N ASP A 48 -21.71 -25.24 -12.69
CA ASP A 48 -21.85 -24.74 -11.34
C ASP A 48 -21.02 -23.46 -11.13
N PHE A 49 -21.20 -22.83 -9.96
CA PHE A 49 -20.63 -21.54 -9.62
C PHE A 49 -20.02 -21.58 -8.22
N VAL A 50 -18.75 -21.24 -8.10
CA VAL A 50 -18.04 -21.23 -6.83
C VAL A 50 -17.64 -19.79 -6.48
N PRO A 51 -18.12 -19.25 -5.36
CA PRO A 51 -17.68 -17.94 -4.89
C PRO A 51 -16.25 -18.04 -4.35
N THR A 52 -15.43 -17.04 -4.66
CA THR A 52 -14.03 -16.98 -4.23
C THR A 52 -13.55 -15.54 -4.19
N THR A 53 -12.24 -15.32 -3.99
CA THR A 53 -11.62 -13.99 -3.94
C THR A 53 -10.43 -13.91 -4.88
N CYS A 54 -10.30 -12.81 -5.59
CA CYS A 54 -9.23 -12.53 -6.54
C CYS A 54 -7.84 -12.78 -5.96
N TRP A 55 -6.99 -13.55 -6.67
CA TRP A 55 -5.61 -13.84 -6.25
C TRP A 55 -4.61 -12.74 -6.66
N ILE A 56 -4.81 -12.05 -7.79
CA ILE A 56 -3.81 -11.15 -8.37
C ILE A 56 -3.70 -9.83 -7.61
N GLY A 57 -4.81 -9.08 -7.53
CA GLY A 57 -4.83 -7.77 -6.88
C GLY A 57 -4.80 -7.85 -5.35
N LYS A 58 -4.46 -6.78 -4.62
CA LYS A 58 -4.57 -6.72 -3.16
C LYS A 58 -5.89 -6.12 -2.67
N GLN A 59 -6.80 -5.92 -3.56
CA GLN A 59 -8.08 -5.35 -3.20
C GLN A 59 -9.10 -6.38 -2.75
N ASP A 60 -8.71 -7.66 -2.79
CA ASP A 60 -9.51 -8.77 -2.32
C ASP A 60 -10.94 -8.77 -2.90
N CYS A 61 -11.05 -8.44 -4.19
CA CYS A 61 -12.31 -8.39 -4.91
C CYS A 61 -12.99 -9.76 -4.88
N GLY A 62 -14.27 -9.79 -4.50
CA GLY A 62 -15.08 -10.99 -4.57
C GLY A 62 -15.31 -11.42 -6.01
N MET A 63 -15.23 -12.72 -6.25
CA MET A 63 -15.40 -13.34 -7.56
C MET A 63 -16.34 -14.54 -7.48
N ILE A 64 -16.91 -14.87 -8.61
CA ILE A 64 -17.62 -16.12 -8.84
C ILE A 64 -16.89 -16.84 -9.98
N ALA A 65 -16.38 -18.02 -9.70
CA ALA A 65 -15.84 -18.92 -10.70
C ALA A 65 -16.99 -19.73 -11.33
N ARG A 66 -17.22 -19.57 -12.62
CA ARG A 66 -18.08 -20.42 -13.41
C ARG A 66 -17.31 -21.65 -13.84
N ARG A 67 -17.84 -22.83 -13.54
CA ARG A 67 -17.22 -24.10 -13.91
C ARG A 67 -18.12 -24.90 -14.85
N ILE A 68 -17.48 -25.65 -15.73
CA ILE A 68 -18.12 -26.66 -16.56
C ILE A 68 -17.37 -27.97 -16.33
N ASP A 69 -18.08 -29.02 -15.87
CA ASP A 69 -17.50 -30.32 -15.49
C ASP A 69 -16.29 -30.17 -14.55
N GLY A 70 -16.43 -29.28 -13.53
CA GLY A 70 -15.39 -29.00 -12.54
C GLY A 70 -14.27 -28.09 -13.02
N ARG A 71 -14.22 -27.69 -14.30
CA ARG A 71 -13.20 -26.80 -14.87
C ARG A 71 -13.66 -25.36 -14.84
N VAL A 72 -12.84 -24.46 -14.31
CA VAL A 72 -13.10 -23.04 -14.36
C VAL A 72 -13.02 -22.53 -15.80
N VAL A 73 -14.09 -21.92 -16.28
CA VAL A 73 -14.19 -21.39 -17.65
C VAL A 73 -14.30 -19.86 -17.68
N LYS A 74 -14.68 -19.23 -16.57
CA LYS A 74 -14.82 -17.78 -16.47
C LYS A 74 -14.81 -17.32 -15.02
N PHE A 75 -14.35 -16.09 -14.81
CA PHE A 75 -14.54 -15.38 -13.55
C PHE A 75 -15.43 -14.15 -13.75
N GLU A 76 -16.34 -13.93 -12.82
CA GLU A 76 -17.19 -12.75 -12.75
C GLU A 76 -17.06 -12.09 -11.38
N GLY A 77 -17.40 -10.80 -11.26
CA GLY A 77 -17.42 -10.11 -9.98
C GLY A 77 -18.58 -10.60 -9.11
N HIS A 78 -18.33 -10.77 -7.81
CA HIS A 78 -19.34 -11.19 -6.85
C HIS A 78 -20.25 -9.99 -6.50
N PRO A 79 -21.56 -10.02 -6.82
CA PRO A 79 -22.45 -8.88 -6.64
C PRO A 79 -22.72 -8.54 -5.18
N GLY A 80 -22.64 -9.51 -4.28
CA GLY A 80 -22.81 -9.34 -2.84
C GLY A 80 -21.55 -8.89 -2.10
N ASN A 81 -20.40 -8.74 -2.79
CA ASN A 81 -19.19 -8.27 -2.15
C ASN A 81 -19.13 -6.73 -2.18
N PRO A 82 -19.16 -6.04 -1.02
CA PRO A 82 -19.19 -4.59 -0.96
C PRO A 82 -17.94 -3.93 -1.54
N ARG A 83 -16.80 -4.64 -1.55
CA ARG A 83 -15.54 -4.10 -2.06
C ARG A 83 -15.55 -3.82 -3.57
N ASN A 84 -16.24 -4.61 -4.36
CA ASN A 84 -16.22 -4.48 -5.83
C ASN A 84 -17.59 -4.51 -6.50
N LEU A 85 -18.67 -4.73 -5.76
CA LEU A 85 -20.07 -4.63 -6.21
C LEU A 85 -20.32 -5.30 -7.57
N GLY A 86 -19.83 -6.51 -7.77
CA GLY A 86 -20.00 -7.28 -9.00
C GLY A 86 -19.10 -6.85 -10.17
N THR A 87 -18.13 -5.97 -9.98
CA THR A 87 -17.20 -5.55 -11.03
C THR A 87 -15.85 -6.25 -10.91
N LEU A 88 -15.16 -6.47 -12.04
CA LEU A 88 -13.80 -6.98 -12.08
C LEU A 88 -12.95 -6.17 -13.07
N CYS A 89 -11.68 -5.96 -12.72
CA CYS A 89 -10.69 -5.38 -13.62
C CYS A 89 -10.13 -6.44 -14.60
N PRO A 90 -9.40 -6.04 -15.66
CA PRO A 90 -8.78 -6.98 -16.59
C PRO A 90 -7.94 -8.07 -15.92
N LYS A 91 -7.19 -7.74 -14.86
CA LYS A 91 -6.40 -8.71 -14.08
C LYS A 91 -7.27 -9.79 -13.43
N GLY A 92 -8.41 -9.39 -12.88
CA GLY A 92 -9.36 -10.33 -12.28
C GLY A 92 -9.96 -11.27 -13.33
N GLN A 93 -10.29 -10.76 -14.51
CA GLN A 93 -10.80 -11.57 -15.62
C GLN A 93 -9.74 -12.55 -16.14
N ALA A 94 -8.49 -12.11 -16.27
CA ALA A 94 -7.40 -12.88 -16.84
C ALA A 94 -6.86 -14.01 -15.95
N GLN A 95 -7.35 -14.16 -14.71
CA GLN A 95 -6.89 -15.24 -13.81
C GLN A 95 -7.07 -16.64 -14.38
N ILE A 96 -8.02 -16.82 -15.29
CA ILE A 96 -8.21 -18.12 -15.95
C ILE A 96 -6.95 -18.56 -16.70
N SER A 97 -6.25 -17.63 -17.37
CA SER A 97 -5.03 -17.97 -18.09
C SER A 97 -3.84 -18.22 -17.14
N ALA A 98 -3.89 -17.74 -15.89
CA ALA A 98 -2.89 -18.09 -14.88
C ALA A 98 -3.10 -19.51 -14.34
N ILE A 99 -4.35 -19.98 -14.21
CA ILE A 99 -4.63 -21.36 -13.78
C ILE A 99 -4.05 -22.36 -14.76
N TYR A 100 -4.35 -22.16 -16.05
CA TYR A 100 -4.02 -23.11 -17.11
C TYR A 100 -2.72 -22.79 -17.85
N ASP A 101 -1.88 -21.89 -17.32
CA ASP A 101 -0.60 -21.56 -17.95
C ASP A 101 0.33 -22.78 -17.98
N PRO A 102 0.73 -23.23 -19.18
CA PRO A 102 1.62 -24.37 -19.32
C PRO A 102 3.05 -24.13 -18.77
N ASN A 103 3.43 -22.86 -18.54
CA ASN A 103 4.73 -22.45 -18.02
C ASN A 103 4.78 -22.41 -16.49
N ARG A 104 3.72 -22.80 -15.79
CA ARG A 104 3.76 -22.94 -14.33
C ARG A 104 4.79 -23.99 -13.92
N VAL A 105 5.40 -23.77 -12.77
CA VAL A 105 6.21 -24.79 -12.09
C VAL A 105 5.27 -25.94 -11.73
N LYS A 106 5.55 -27.14 -12.28
CA LYS A 106 4.65 -28.31 -12.19
C LYS A 106 5.00 -29.22 -11.02
N THR A 107 6.29 -29.36 -10.72
CA THR A 107 6.84 -30.16 -9.62
C THR A 107 7.84 -29.33 -8.85
N PRO A 108 8.20 -29.67 -7.61
CA PRO A 108 9.36 -29.08 -6.96
C PRO A 108 10.62 -29.20 -7.84
N LEU A 109 11.43 -28.15 -7.83
CA LEU A 109 12.64 -28.06 -8.65
C LEU A 109 13.85 -27.85 -7.76
N ILE A 110 14.96 -28.53 -8.08
CA ILE A 110 16.27 -28.35 -7.44
C ILE A 110 17.28 -27.94 -8.50
N ARG A 111 18.03 -26.88 -8.24
CA ARG A 111 19.08 -26.36 -9.13
C ARG A 111 20.23 -27.37 -9.26
N THR A 112 20.78 -27.47 -10.47
CA THR A 112 21.89 -28.36 -10.80
C THR A 112 23.16 -27.64 -11.22
N ASN A 113 23.08 -26.32 -11.51
CA ASN A 113 24.23 -25.50 -11.88
C ASN A 113 24.53 -24.40 -10.85
N ALA A 114 25.57 -23.62 -11.06
CA ALA A 114 25.95 -22.51 -10.19
C ALA A 114 24.89 -21.40 -10.19
N LYS A 115 24.77 -20.66 -9.07
CA LYS A 115 23.98 -19.43 -8.98
C LYS A 115 24.64 -18.27 -9.70
N GLY A 116 23.87 -17.19 -9.97
CA GLY A 116 24.36 -16.01 -10.68
C GLY A 116 24.29 -16.11 -12.20
N VAL A 117 23.87 -17.24 -12.72
CA VAL A 117 23.60 -17.51 -14.15
C VAL A 117 22.21 -18.11 -14.31
N THR A 118 21.72 -18.19 -15.55
CA THR A 118 20.45 -18.87 -15.90
C THR A 118 20.42 -20.26 -15.28
N GLY A 119 19.34 -20.58 -14.58
CA GLY A 119 19.22 -21.80 -13.79
C GLY A 119 18.93 -23.03 -14.62
N GLU A 120 19.67 -24.10 -14.33
CA GLU A 120 19.32 -25.45 -14.75
C GLU A 120 18.70 -26.17 -13.56
N PHE A 121 17.51 -26.72 -13.77
CA PHE A 121 16.73 -27.35 -12.70
C PHE A 121 16.35 -28.77 -13.07
N ARG A 122 16.38 -29.66 -12.10
CA ARG A 122 15.76 -30.98 -12.19
C ARG A 122 14.48 -31.02 -11.37
N SER A 123 13.54 -31.86 -11.79
CA SER A 123 12.38 -32.18 -10.95
C SER A 123 12.80 -32.96 -9.71
N ALA A 124 12.07 -32.71 -8.63
CA ALA A 124 12.25 -33.38 -7.34
C ALA A 124 10.89 -33.78 -6.77
N THR A 125 10.87 -34.67 -5.80
CA THR A 125 9.69 -34.93 -4.99
C THR A 125 9.51 -33.83 -3.95
N TRP A 126 8.29 -33.66 -3.45
CA TRP A 126 8.04 -32.76 -2.32
C TRP A 126 8.87 -33.12 -1.10
N ASP A 127 9.03 -34.43 -0.82
CA ASP A 127 9.82 -34.89 0.32
C ASP A 127 11.30 -34.50 0.20
N GLU A 128 11.89 -34.69 -0.97
CA GLU A 128 13.27 -34.30 -1.24
C GLU A 128 13.49 -32.80 -1.13
N ALA A 129 12.59 -32.01 -1.76
CA ALA A 129 12.72 -30.56 -1.78
C ALA A 129 12.52 -29.93 -0.38
N LEU A 130 11.49 -30.36 0.35
CA LEU A 130 11.23 -29.87 1.69
C LEU A 130 12.31 -30.31 2.70
N ALA A 131 12.84 -31.53 2.59
CA ALA A 131 13.96 -31.99 3.42
C ALA A 131 15.19 -31.12 3.22
N LEU A 132 15.55 -30.84 1.95
CA LEU A 132 16.68 -29.98 1.63
C LEU A 132 16.52 -28.56 2.21
N VAL A 133 15.34 -27.96 2.09
CA VAL A 133 15.07 -26.63 2.68
C VAL A 133 15.14 -26.68 4.20
N ALA A 134 14.52 -27.68 4.83
CA ALA A 134 14.51 -27.84 6.29
C ALA A 134 15.91 -28.02 6.85
N ASP A 135 16.75 -28.87 6.21
CA ASP A 135 18.12 -29.11 6.61
C ASP A 135 18.97 -27.83 6.58
N ARG A 136 18.85 -27.03 5.51
CA ARG A 136 19.56 -25.76 5.38
C ARG A 136 19.09 -24.70 6.39
N VAL A 137 17.80 -24.65 6.63
CA VAL A 137 17.23 -23.77 7.66
C VAL A 137 17.74 -24.20 9.05
N ASN A 138 17.70 -25.49 9.39
CA ASN A 138 18.12 -25.98 10.69
C ASN A 138 19.62 -25.83 10.95
N GLU A 139 20.47 -26.06 9.91
CA GLU A 139 21.92 -25.85 9.99
C GLU A 139 22.24 -24.41 10.46
N VAL A 140 21.58 -23.43 9.86
CA VAL A 140 21.84 -22.01 10.14
C VAL A 140 21.15 -21.56 11.42
N ARG A 141 19.89 -21.99 11.61
CA ARG A 141 19.08 -21.66 12.78
C ARG A 141 19.70 -22.14 14.10
N ALA A 142 20.41 -23.29 14.09
CA ALA A 142 21.09 -23.80 15.26
C ALA A 142 22.20 -22.86 15.78
N ARG A 143 22.78 -22.01 14.92
CA ARG A 143 23.77 -20.98 15.29
C ARG A 143 23.06 -19.67 15.70
N ASN A 144 22.24 -19.16 14.83
CA ASN A 144 21.47 -17.93 15.04
C ASN A 144 20.24 -17.93 14.12
N PRO A 145 19.01 -17.99 14.64
CA PRO A 145 17.80 -17.98 13.80
C PRO A 145 17.65 -16.72 12.94
N LYS A 146 18.29 -15.61 13.31
CA LYS A 146 18.27 -14.38 12.52
C LYS A 146 19.03 -14.46 11.20
N LEU A 147 19.90 -15.47 11.05
CA LEU A 147 20.59 -15.75 9.79
C LEU A 147 19.68 -16.41 8.73
N VAL A 148 18.46 -16.78 9.09
CA VAL A 148 17.41 -17.16 8.15
C VAL A 148 16.57 -15.92 7.84
N LEU A 149 16.48 -15.54 6.57
CA LEU A 149 15.64 -14.46 6.09
C LEU A 149 14.38 -15.02 5.45
N TRP A 150 13.22 -14.66 5.98
CA TRP A 150 11.97 -14.81 5.27
C TRP A 150 11.59 -13.49 4.60
N GLN A 151 11.58 -13.49 3.28
CA GLN A 151 11.24 -12.31 2.50
C GLN A 151 9.95 -12.53 1.72
N LYS A 152 9.03 -11.58 1.87
CA LYS A 152 7.76 -11.63 1.14
C LYS A 152 7.56 -10.46 0.20
N GLY A 153 6.88 -10.77 -0.91
CA GLY A 153 6.17 -9.80 -1.69
C GLY A 153 4.80 -9.53 -1.07
N ARG A 154 3.79 -9.45 -1.91
CA ARG A 154 2.46 -9.12 -1.43
C ARG A 154 1.62 -10.38 -1.22
N SER A 155 1.59 -10.90 -0.01
CA SER A 155 0.57 -11.85 0.40
C SER A 155 -0.73 -11.10 0.75
N LYS A 156 -1.86 -11.75 0.58
CA LYS A 156 -3.17 -11.16 0.82
C LYS A 156 -3.71 -11.45 2.19
N ALA A 157 -3.63 -12.69 2.62
CA ALA A 157 -4.00 -13.04 3.95
C ALA A 157 -3.14 -12.24 4.90
N LYS A 158 -3.78 -11.34 5.60
CA LYS A 158 -3.09 -10.64 6.63
C LYS A 158 -2.59 -11.70 7.62
N VAL A 159 -1.31 -12.13 7.39
CA VAL A 159 -0.48 -12.15 8.52
C VAL A 159 -0.45 -13.44 9.32
N PHE A 160 -1.51 -14.26 9.38
CA PHE A 160 -1.41 -15.32 10.36
C PHE A 160 -0.34 -16.34 10.01
N TYR A 161 -0.25 -16.75 8.75
CA TYR A 161 0.70 -17.79 8.37
C TYR A 161 2.15 -17.27 8.22
N ASP A 162 2.34 -16.02 7.80
CA ASP A 162 3.68 -15.45 7.68
C ASP A 162 4.24 -14.95 9.01
N ASP A 163 3.41 -14.34 9.86
CA ASP A 163 3.84 -13.96 11.21
C ASP A 163 4.04 -15.20 12.10
N ALA A 164 3.15 -16.18 12.01
CA ALA A 164 3.31 -17.44 12.69
C ALA A 164 4.61 -18.15 12.31
N PHE A 165 4.92 -18.18 11.00
CA PHE A 165 6.15 -18.79 10.49
C PHE A 165 7.41 -18.09 11.03
N THR A 166 7.47 -16.76 10.89
CA THR A 166 8.67 -16.01 11.31
C THR A 166 8.87 -16.02 12.83
N LYS A 167 7.78 -16.05 13.60
CA LYS A 167 7.84 -16.12 15.07
C LYS A 167 8.25 -17.51 15.54
N ALA A 168 7.67 -18.57 14.98
CA ALA A 168 8.01 -19.93 15.35
C ALA A 168 9.48 -20.29 15.03
N LEU A 169 10.01 -19.77 13.92
CA LEU A 169 11.42 -19.94 13.58
C LEU A 169 12.35 -19.00 14.33
N GLY A 170 11.88 -17.84 14.81
CA GLY A 170 12.70 -16.76 15.32
C GLY A 170 13.48 -16.02 14.24
N CYS A 171 13.17 -16.22 12.97
CA CYS A 171 13.94 -15.74 11.83
C CYS A 171 13.73 -14.23 11.54
N SER A 172 14.59 -13.69 10.67
CA SER A 172 14.47 -12.34 10.16
C SER A 172 13.32 -12.24 9.13
N LYS A 173 12.65 -11.09 9.10
CA LYS A 173 11.53 -10.82 8.18
C LYS A 173 11.77 -9.56 7.38
N LEU A 174 11.62 -9.64 6.06
CA LEU A 174 11.71 -8.49 5.16
C LEU A 174 10.46 -8.41 4.29
N GLY A 175 9.80 -7.27 4.32
CA GLY A 175 8.65 -6.96 3.47
C GLY A 175 9.05 -6.15 2.23
N HIS A 176 8.09 -5.87 1.38
CA HIS A 176 8.26 -5.00 0.20
C HIS A 176 7.72 -3.58 0.43
N GLY A 177 7.20 -3.27 1.63
CA GLY A 177 6.40 -2.08 1.92
C GLY A 177 7.06 -0.76 1.52
N ALA A 178 8.35 -0.63 1.76
CA ALA A 178 9.12 0.57 1.47
C ALA A 178 9.11 0.97 -0.03
N TYR A 179 9.09 0.01 -0.94
CA TYR A 179 8.93 0.29 -2.37
C TYR A 179 7.50 0.68 -2.78
N CYS A 180 6.52 0.51 -1.90
CA CYS A 180 5.13 0.75 -2.26
C CYS A 180 4.62 2.08 -1.71
N SER A 181 4.58 2.21 -0.38
CA SER A 181 3.86 3.30 0.27
C SER A 181 4.30 3.54 1.71
N ASP A 182 5.37 2.87 2.15
CA ASP A 182 5.74 2.90 3.56
C ASP A 182 6.07 4.33 4.01
N THR A 183 6.79 5.10 3.20
CA THR A 183 7.08 6.52 3.49
C THR A 183 5.81 7.35 3.68
N GLY A 184 4.81 7.18 2.81
CA GLY A 184 3.52 7.86 2.96
C GLY A 184 2.78 7.42 4.22
N TYR A 185 2.78 6.12 4.54
CA TYR A 185 2.20 5.64 5.79
C TYR A 185 2.93 6.19 7.02
N ARG A 186 4.26 6.28 6.98
CA ARG A 186 5.05 6.87 8.07
C ARG A 186 4.77 8.35 8.23
N ALA A 187 4.64 9.09 7.14
CA ALA A 187 4.28 10.50 7.19
C ALA A 187 2.89 10.71 7.81
N MET A 188 1.89 9.90 7.42
CA MET A 188 0.54 9.96 8.00
C MET A 188 0.53 9.53 9.48
N GLU A 189 1.20 8.42 9.84
CA GLU A 189 1.35 7.99 11.23
C GLU A 189 2.03 9.06 12.08
N TYR A 190 3.10 9.65 11.55
CA TYR A 190 3.86 10.68 12.24
C TYR A 190 3.05 11.96 12.45
N THR A 191 2.27 12.37 11.45
CA THR A 191 1.56 13.66 11.47
C THR A 191 0.22 13.57 12.19
N ILE A 192 -0.59 12.54 11.92
CA ILE A 192 -1.96 12.42 12.43
C ILE A 192 -2.28 11.07 13.09
N GLY A 193 -1.29 10.23 13.34
CA GLY A 193 -1.49 8.92 14.00
C GLY A 193 -2.22 7.87 13.16
N MET A 194 -2.48 8.12 11.89
CA MET A 194 -3.24 7.24 11.03
C MET A 194 -2.33 6.37 10.15
N HIS A 195 -2.40 5.05 10.30
CA HIS A 195 -1.68 4.14 9.43
C HIS A 195 -2.43 3.88 8.13
N GLY A 196 -2.26 4.73 7.15
CA GLY A 196 -2.98 4.58 5.90
C GLY A 196 -2.60 5.62 4.87
N VAL A 197 -3.49 5.83 3.93
CA VAL A 197 -3.41 6.87 2.91
C VAL A 197 -4.55 7.85 3.11
N GLN A 198 -4.40 9.04 2.60
CA GLN A 198 -5.47 10.03 2.59
C GLN A 198 -6.64 9.49 1.76
N HIS A 199 -7.82 9.46 2.36
CA HIS A 199 -9.03 8.92 1.76
C HIS A 199 -10.17 9.93 1.88
N PRO A 200 -10.66 10.47 0.77
CA PRO A 200 -11.78 11.40 0.81
C PRO A 200 -13.09 10.68 1.16
N ASP A 201 -13.98 11.36 1.81
CA ASP A 201 -15.34 10.91 2.04
C ASP A 201 -16.21 11.21 0.80
N PHE A 202 -16.19 10.30 -0.17
CA PHE A 202 -16.89 10.48 -1.45
C PHE A 202 -18.40 10.70 -1.32
N ASP A 203 -19.02 10.32 -0.22
CA ASP A 203 -20.45 10.51 -0.03
C ASP A 203 -20.79 11.98 0.32
N HIS A 204 -19.82 12.74 0.84
CA HIS A 204 -20.03 14.09 1.36
C HIS A 204 -19.06 15.15 0.81
N VAL A 205 -17.98 14.76 0.12
CA VAL A 205 -17.00 15.70 -0.43
C VAL A 205 -17.57 16.50 -1.61
N ASN A 206 -17.26 17.81 -1.66
CA ASN A 206 -17.64 18.72 -2.73
C ASN A 206 -16.46 19.26 -3.53
N TYR A 207 -15.26 19.27 -2.94
CA TYR A 207 -14.04 19.70 -3.58
C TYR A 207 -12.91 18.70 -3.29
N LEU A 208 -12.32 18.12 -4.33
CA LEU A 208 -11.32 17.08 -4.23
C LEU A 208 -10.04 17.48 -4.94
N ILE A 209 -8.92 17.45 -4.23
CA ILE A 209 -7.58 17.49 -4.82
C ILE A 209 -7.11 16.05 -5.01
N SER A 210 -7.02 15.60 -6.26
CA SER A 210 -6.39 14.34 -6.66
C SER A 210 -4.93 14.61 -6.97
N TRP A 211 -4.02 14.21 -6.09
CA TRP A 211 -2.62 14.61 -6.11
C TRP A 211 -1.71 13.41 -6.33
N GLY A 212 -1.04 13.35 -7.48
CA GLY A 212 -0.14 12.26 -7.86
C GLY A 212 -0.82 10.90 -7.92
N TRP A 213 -2.13 10.87 -8.21
CA TRP A 213 -2.90 9.64 -8.18
C TRP A 213 -3.92 9.54 -9.32
N ASN A 214 -3.75 8.54 -10.16
CA ASN A 214 -4.76 8.23 -11.15
C ASN A 214 -6.01 7.63 -10.48
N ILE A 215 -6.99 8.48 -10.19
CA ILE A 215 -8.21 8.12 -9.45
C ILE A 215 -9.07 7.06 -10.15
N THR A 216 -8.91 6.87 -11.46
CA THR A 216 -9.70 5.91 -12.23
C THR A 216 -9.10 4.51 -12.29
N ASN A 217 -7.79 4.35 -12.06
CA ASN A 217 -7.08 3.08 -12.26
C ASN A 217 -6.28 2.59 -11.06
N ALA A 218 -6.09 3.40 -10.02
CA ALA A 218 -5.13 3.13 -8.96
C ALA A 218 -5.70 3.33 -7.56
N GLY A 219 -6.66 2.53 -7.15
CA GLY A 219 -7.23 2.58 -5.79
C GLY A 219 -6.30 2.15 -4.65
N GLY A 220 -5.02 1.93 -4.94
CA GLY A 220 -4.02 1.55 -3.92
C GLY A 220 -4.31 0.21 -3.25
N ASN A 221 -3.91 0.10 -1.97
CA ASN A 221 -3.97 -1.14 -1.20
C ASN A 221 -5.22 -1.30 -0.36
N LYS A 222 -5.81 -0.18 -0.01
CA LYS A 222 -6.81 -0.13 1.05
C LYS A 222 -8.21 -0.08 0.48
N PHE A 223 -8.36 0.51 -0.70
CA PHE A 223 -9.66 0.75 -1.35
C PHE A 223 -9.69 0.16 -2.74
N CYS A 224 -10.87 -0.25 -3.17
CA CYS A 224 -11.06 -0.77 -4.52
C CYS A 224 -11.41 0.36 -5.48
N TRP A 225 -10.53 0.68 -6.42
CA TRP A 225 -10.77 1.69 -7.43
C TRP A 225 -12.04 1.43 -8.27
N LEU A 226 -12.46 0.18 -8.38
CA LEU A 226 -13.72 -0.18 -9.05
C LEU A 226 -14.92 0.40 -8.31
N THR A 227 -14.92 0.36 -6.98
CA THR A 227 -15.95 0.99 -6.14
C THR A 227 -15.83 2.50 -6.17
N TRP A 228 -14.60 3.02 -6.10
CA TRP A 228 -14.37 4.45 -6.16
C TRP A 228 -14.85 5.09 -7.46
N ASN A 229 -14.67 4.44 -8.60
CA ASN A 229 -15.20 4.96 -9.85
C ASN A 229 -16.73 5.13 -9.78
N GLN A 230 -17.44 4.22 -9.11
CA GLN A 230 -18.88 4.37 -8.89
C GLN A 230 -19.20 5.51 -7.91
N GLN A 231 -18.44 5.64 -6.83
CA GLN A 231 -18.59 6.74 -5.85
C GLN A 231 -18.23 8.09 -6.48
N LEU A 232 -17.16 8.16 -7.26
CA LEU A 232 -16.74 9.37 -7.98
C LEU A 232 -17.82 9.84 -8.96
N VAL A 233 -18.42 8.95 -9.75
CA VAL A 233 -19.52 9.28 -10.66
C VAL A 233 -20.71 9.85 -9.89
N LYS A 234 -21.08 9.24 -8.76
CA LYS A 234 -22.16 9.76 -7.89
C LYS A 234 -21.83 11.12 -7.30
N ALA A 235 -20.58 11.31 -6.84
CA ALA A 235 -20.15 12.60 -6.30
C ALA A 235 -20.11 13.69 -7.37
N ARG A 236 -19.63 13.38 -8.58
CA ARG A 236 -19.71 14.30 -9.74
C ARG A 236 -21.16 14.70 -10.08
N ALA A 237 -22.09 13.76 -10.00
CA ALA A 237 -23.51 14.07 -10.21
C ALA A 237 -24.10 15.02 -9.14
N ARG A 238 -23.49 15.10 -7.95
CA ARG A 238 -23.83 16.07 -6.90
C ARG A 238 -23.12 17.42 -7.05
N GLY A 239 -22.19 17.55 -8.02
CA GLY A 239 -21.44 18.79 -8.26
C GLY A 239 -20.01 18.79 -7.71
N LEU A 240 -19.45 17.64 -7.35
CA LEU A 240 -18.06 17.54 -6.92
C LEU A 240 -17.12 18.20 -7.95
N LYS A 241 -16.28 19.12 -7.52
CA LYS A 241 -15.16 19.65 -8.29
C LYS A 241 -13.90 18.83 -8.01
N VAL A 242 -13.11 18.56 -9.05
CA VAL A 242 -11.87 17.79 -8.97
C VAL A 242 -10.70 18.59 -9.56
N VAL A 243 -9.73 18.91 -8.73
CA VAL A 243 -8.42 19.41 -9.16
C VAL A 243 -7.47 18.24 -9.25
N HIS A 244 -6.84 18.05 -10.39
CA HIS A 244 -5.86 16.98 -10.60
C HIS A 244 -4.45 17.57 -10.69
N ILE A 245 -3.59 17.25 -9.73
CA ILE A 245 -2.20 17.68 -9.65
C ILE A 245 -1.34 16.48 -10.00
N ASP A 246 -0.80 16.47 -11.20
CA ASP A 246 0.01 15.36 -11.72
C ASP A 246 0.69 15.84 -13.01
N PRO A 247 1.93 15.50 -13.28
CA PRO A 247 2.54 15.80 -14.60
C PRO A 247 1.83 15.07 -15.75
N ARG A 248 0.96 14.11 -15.46
CA ARG A 248 0.27 13.25 -16.42
C ARG A 248 -1.25 13.25 -16.20
N LEU A 249 -2.03 13.70 -17.17
CA LEU A 249 -3.49 13.75 -17.11
C LEU A 249 -4.20 12.43 -17.49
N ARG A 250 -3.56 11.54 -18.21
CA ARG A 250 -4.16 10.36 -18.83
C ARG A 250 -4.92 9.48 -17.81
N GLY A 251 -6.18 9.17 -18.11
CA GLY A 251 -7.08 8.37 -17.29
C GLY A 251 -7.90 9.17 -16.29
N ALA A 252 -7.39 10.26 -15.72
CA ALA A 252 -8.14 11.13 -14.81
C ALA A 252 -8.93 12.23 -15.54
N GLY A 253 -8.56 12.54 -16.79
CA GLY A 253 -9.10 13.65 -17.56
C GLY A 253 -10.60 13.82 -17.55
N PRO A 254 -11.43 12.77 -17.77
CA PRO A 254 -12.90 12.89 -17.80
C PRO A 254 -13.53 13.36 -16.48
N PHE A 255 -12.79 13.30 -15.38
CA PHE A 255 -13.27 13.69 -14.06
C PHE A 255 -12.60 14.96 -13.53
N THR A 256 -11.73 15.60 -14.30
CA THR A 256 -10.91 16.73 -13.89
C THR A 256 -11.53 18.06 -14.34
N ASP A 257 -11.75 18.98 -13.42
CA ASP A 257 -12.17 20.36 -13.70
C ASP A 257 -10.97 21.29 -13.92
N LEU A 258 -9.87 21.05 -13.21
CA LEU A 258 -8.63 21.78 -13.34
C LEU A 258 -7.44 20.81 -13.29
N TRP A 259 -6.61 20.81 -14.31
CA TRP A 259 -5.35 20.08 -14.32
C TRP A 259 -4.18 21.02 -14.05
N LEU A 260 -3.38 20.66 -13.05
CA LEU A 260 -2.13 21.34 -12.71
C LEU A 260 -0.95 20.41 -13.05
N PRO A 261 -0.31 20.61 -14.21
CA PRO A 261 0.85 19.81 -14.64
C PRO A 261 2.11 20.21 -13.86
N ILE A 262 2.22 19.74 -12.63
CA ILE A 262 3.30 20.09 -11.72
C ILE A 262 4.65 19.49 -12.20
N LYS A 263 5.74 20.23 -12.01
CA LYS A 263 7.11 19.72 -12.20
C LYS A 263 7.36 18.56 -11.22
N PRO A 264 7.80 17.38 -11.69
CA PRO A 264 8.04 16.24 -10.81
C PRO A 264 8.99 16.55 -9.65
N GLY A 265 8.63 16.11 -8.44
CA GLY A 265 9.43 16.30 -7.23
C GLY A 265 9.26 17.63 -6.53
N THR A 266 8.40 18.54 -7.03
CA THR A 266 8.19 19.88 -6.43
C THR A 266 6.88 19.96 -5.62
N ASP A 267 6.30 18.85 -5.29
CA ASP A 267 5.01 18.76 -4.58
C ASP A 267 5.04 19.39 -3.19
N LEU A 268 6.20 19.32 -2.50
CA LEU A 268 6.39 19.98 -1.21
C LEU A 268 6.24 21.50 -1.35
N ALA A 269 6.82 22.11 -2.38
CA ALA A 269 6.73 23.54 -2.61
C ALA A 269 5.27 24.00 -2.80
N LEU A 270 4.50 23.24 -3.60
CA LEU A 270 3.07 23.54 -3.78
C LEU A 270 2.29 23.39 -2.46
N ALA A 271 2.54 22.33 -1.69
CA ALA A 271 1.84 22.12 -0.43
C ALA A 271 2.12 23.22 0.60
N LEU A 272 3.37 23.71 0.67
CA LEU A 272 3.76 24.84 1.53
C LEU A 272 3.05 26.14 1.11
N ALA A 273 2.96 26.43 -0.19
CA ALA A 273 2.25 27.60 -0.68
C ALA A 273 0.74 27.52 -0.43
N LEU A 274 0.13 26.34 -0.54
CA LEU A 274 -1.28 26.15 -0.17
C LEU A 274 -1.50 26.39 1.33
N CYS A 275 -0.59 25.90 2.20
CA CYS A 275 -0.66 26.18 3.64
C CYS A 275 -0.52 27.68 3.92
N GLN A 276 0.45 28.34 3.30
CA GLN A 276 0.68 29.77 3.44
C GLN A 276 -0.57 30.59 3.07
N GLN A 277 -1.18 30.28 1.91
CA GLN A 277 -2.39 30.99 1.45
C GLN A 277 -3.61 30.75 2.34
N LEU A 278 -3.80 29.53 2.85
CA LEU A 278 -4.89 29.23 3.78
C LEU A 278 -4.75 30.05 5.07
N ILE A 279 -3.53 30.19 5.59
CA ILE A 279 -3.24 30.98 6.79
C ILE A 279 -3.44 32.47 6.50
N GLU A 280 -2.89 33.00 5.43
CA GLU A 280 -2.98 34.41 5.06
C GLU A 280 -4.43 34.88 4.83
N LYS A 281 -5.23 34.04 4.19
CA LYS A 281 -6.65 34.31 3.93
C LYS A 281 -7.57 33.98 5.12
N GLY A 282 -7.05 33.42 6.21
CA GLY A 282 -7.81 33.10 7.41
C GLY A 282 -8.74 31.88 7.31
N TYR A 283 -8.49 30.98 6.39
CA TYR A 283 -9.22 29.70 6.30
C TYR A 283 -8.70 28.70 7.34
N LEU A 284 -8.94 29.00 8.61
CA LEU A 284 -8.44 28.23 9.75
C LEU A 284 -9.58 27.70 10.62
N ASP A 285 -9.60 26.40 10.87
CA ASP A 285 -10.43 25.80 11.90
C ASP A 285 -9.76 25.93 13.26
N VAL A 286 -9.87 27.12 13.87
CA VAL A 286 -9.22 27.45 15.14
C VAL A 286 -9.58 26.45 16.26
N PRO A 287 -10.85 26.05 16.44
CA PRO A 287 -11.22 25.03 17.44
C PRO A 287 -10.47 23.72 17.24
N TYR A 288 -10.38 23.21 16.00
CA TYR A 288 -9.62 21.99 15.71
C TYR A 288 -8.13 22.18 16.00
N LEU A 289 -7.54 23.26 15.51
CA LEU A 289 -6.11 23.52 15.66
C LEU A 289 -5.69 23.67 17.11
N SER A 290 -6.54 24.32 17.93
CA SER A 290 -6.26 24.52 19.35
C SER A 290 -6.46 23.26 20.21
N THR A 291 -7.42 22.41 19.85
CA THR A 291 -7.81 21.25 20.68
C THR A 291 -7.09 19.97 20.29
N TYR A 292 -6.96 19.71 18.97
CA TYR A 292 -6.54 18.41 18.45
C TYR A 292 -5.15 18.41 17.83
N THR A 293 -4.42 19.54 17.87
CA THR A 293 -3.05 19.62 17.34
C THR A 293 -2.06 20.09 18.41
N ASP A 294 -0.79 19.97 18.08
CA ASP A 294 0.30 20.56 18.87
C ASP A 294 0.53 22.07 18.56
N GLY A 295 -0.34 22.67 17.76
CA GLY A 295 -0.26 24.10 17.40
C GLY A 295 -0.09 25.05 18.59
N PRO A 296 -0.81 24.88 19.72
CA PRO A 296 -0.64 25.71 20.93
C PRO A 296 0.63 25.44 21.74
N HIS A 297 1.35 24.34 21.51
CA HIS A 297 2.54 23.99 22.29
C HIS A 297 3.60 25.08 22.19
N LEU A 298 4.22 25.41 23.33
CA LEU A 298 5.25 26.45 23.42
C LEU A 298 6.62 25.90 22.97
N VAL A 299 7.21 26.55 21.99
CA VAL A 299 8.52 26.20 21.41
C VAL A 299 9.54 27.24 21.84
N GLY A 300 10.65 26.81 22.45
CA GLY A 300 11.77 27.64 22.82
C GLY A 300 12.71 27.97 21.66
N GLU A 301 13.71 28.81 21.91
CA GLU A 301 14.73 29.21 20.94
C GLU A 301 15.57 28.01 20.43
N ASP A 302 15.67 26.96 21.25
CA ASP A 302 16.36 25.69 20.91
C ASP A 302 15.50 24.77 20.00
N GLY A 303 14.27 25.18 19.65
CA GLY A 303 13.33 24.42 18.86
C GLY A 303 12.62 23.30 19.62
N ARG A 304 12.72 23.25 20.95
CA ARG A 304 12.09 22.21 21.78
C ARG A 304 10.86 22.74 22.47
N PHE A 305 9.95 21.83 22.78
CA PHE A 305 8.77 22.19 23.55
C PHE A 305 9.12 22.52 25.01
N LEU A 306 8.52 23.61 25.54
CA LEU A 306 8.49 23.84 26.96
C LEU A 306 7.69 22.72 27.65
N ARG A 307 8.26 22.12 28.70
CA ARG A 307 7.65 20.97 29.40
C ARG A 307 7.52 21.26 30.88
N ASP A 308 6.49 20.68 31.48
CA ASP A 308 6.32 20.67 32.92
C ASP A 308 7.23 19.62 33.61
N ALA A 309 7.05 19.49 34.94
CA ALA A 309 7.84 18.55 35.75
C ALA A 309 7.61 17.07 35.40
N ASP A 310 6.46 16.75 34.82
CA ASP A 310 6.09 15.41 34.37
C ASP A 310 6.53 15.14 32.93
N GLY A 311 7.15 16.12 32.27
CA GLY A 311 7.64 16.04 30.89
C GLY A 311 6.56 16.25 29.84
N LEU A 312 5.37 16.76 30.21
CA LEU A 312 4.29 17.06 29.29
C LEU A 312 4.50 18.45 28.64
N PRO A 313 4.20 18.60 27.35
CA PRO A 313 4.26 19.88 26.68
C PRO A 313 3.33 20.92 27.33
N GLN A 314 3.80 22.16 27.43
CA GLN A 314 3.02 23.29 27.95
C GLN A 314 2.47 24.17 26.84
N VAL A 315 1.34 24.81 27.12
CA VAL A 315 0.69 25.82 26.29
C VAL A 315 0.50 27.11 27.10
N PHE A 316 0.39 28.24 26.41
CA PHE A 316 -0.01 29.47 27.11
C PHE A 316 -1.54 29.51 27.21
N ASP A 317 -2.04 29.44 28.43
CA ASP A 317 -3.48 29.57 28.70
C ASP A 317 -3.83 31.02 28.91
N ARG A 318 -4.65 31.59 28.02
CA ARG A 318 -5.08 32.98 28.11
C ARG A 318 -5.95 33.26 29.36
N ALA A 319 -6.71 32.26 29.79
CA ALA A 319 -7.53 32.38 30.99
C ALA A 319 -6.67 32.46 32.27
N ALA A 320 -5.62 31.67 32.35
CA ALA A 320 -4.68 31.68 33.46
C ALA A 320 -3.60 32.78 33.30
N ASN A 321 -3.42 33.32 32.12
CA ASN A 321 -2.36 34.23 31.73
C ASN A 321 -0.95 33.69 32.07
N ASN A 322 -0.76 32.36 31.86
CA ASN A 322 0.49 31.67 32.18
C ASN A 322 0.61 30.37 31.35
N ALA A 323 1.82 29.79 31.37
CA ALA A 323 2.02 28.46 30.82
C ALA A 323 1.44 27.39 31.77
N VAL A 324 0.68 26.46 31.19
CA VAL A 324 0.12 25.31 31.87
C VAL A 324 0.31 24.04 31.03
N SER A 325 0.19 22.87 31.63
CA SER A 325 0.15 21.61 30.90
C SER A 325 -0.96 21.65 29.82
N ALA A 326 -0.68 21.14 28.64
CA ALA A 326 -1.62 21.15 27.54
C ALA A 326 -2.99 20.55 27.84
N ASP A 327 -3.04 19.57 28.77
CA ASP A 327 -4.29 18.93 29.20
C ASP A 327 -5.08 19.73 30.24
N ALA A 328 -4.44 20.71 30.89
CA ALA A 328 -5.05 21.55 31.91
C ALA A 328 -5.53 22.92 31.39
N ALA A 329 -5.22 23.26 30.16
CA ALA A 329 -5.54 24.56 29.59
C ALA A 329 -7.04 24.73 29.33
N ALA A 330 -7.62 25.85 29.79
CA ALA A 330 -9.00 26.22 29.55
C ALA A 330 -9.19 27.00 28.22
N ASP A 331 -8.21 27.85 27.88
CA ASP A 331 -8.21 28.67 26.67
C ASP A 331 -6.78 28.78 26.08
N PRO A 332 -6.28 27.68 25.45
CA PRO A 332 -4.94 27.62 24.89
C PRO A 332 -4.78 28.61 23.73
N ALA A 333 -3.72 29.44 23.78
CA ALA A 333 -3.38 30.36 22.71
C ALA A 333 -2.85 29.56 21.51
N LEU A 334 -3.48 29.71 20.34
CA LEU A 334 -3.01 29.09 19.09
C LEU A 334 -1.84 29.89 18.50
N GLU A 335 -1.89 31.21 18.54
CA GLU A 335 -0.87 32.11 18.02
C GLU A 335 -0.28 32.97 19.14
N GLY A 336 0.98 33.37 18.99
CA GLY A 336 1.62 34.36 19.84
C GLY A 336 3.04 34.00 20.26
N SER A 337 3.63 35.00 20.91
CA SER A 337 4.96 34.90 21.54
C SER A 337 4.86 35.36 22.99
N PHE A 338 5.46 34.63 23.91
CA PHE A 338 5.29 34.75 25.34
C PHE A 338 6.64 34.78 26.05
N LEU A 339 6.85 35.76 26.93
CA LEU A 339 8.05 35.84 27.76
C LEU A 339 7.75 35.11 29.10
N LEU A 340 8.37 33.98 29.32
CA LEU A 340 8.15 33.12 30.49
C LEU A 340 9.50 32.84 31.17
N GLY A 341 9.64 33.24 32.44
CA GLY A 341 10.89 33.05 33.18
C GLY A 341 12.11 33.70 32.55
N GLY A 342 11.92 34.74 31.75
CA GLY A 342 12.99 35.48 31.05
C GLY A 342 13.33 34.89 29.66
N ASN A 343 12.74 33.79 29.25
CA ASN A 343 12.93 33.18 27.94
C ASN A 343 11.71 33.45 27.02
N LEU A 344 11.96 33.62 25.74
CA LEU A 344 10.93 33.82 24.72
C LEU A 344 10.46 32.44 24.20
N TYR A 345 9.16 32.25 24.19
CA TYR A 345 8.50 31.07 23.60
C TYR A 345 7.46 31.51 22.57
N LEU A 346 7.38 30.79 21.49
CA LEU A 346 6.33 30.93 20.49
C LEU A 346 5.43 29.70 20.52
N THR A 347 4.16 29.87 20.17
CA THR A 347 3.35 28.66 19.89
C THR A 347 3.89 27.94 18.65
N ALA A 348 3.74 26.64 18.59
CA ALA A 348 4.18 25.85 17.43
C ALA A 348 3.48 26.33 16.14
N PHE A 349 2.23 26.79 16.24
CA PHE A 349 1.51 27.36 15.11
C PHE A 349 2.12 28.72 14.67
N GLU A 350 2.53 29.57 15.62
CA GLU A 350 3.21 30.83 15.29
C GLU A 350 4.58 30.56 14.60
N VAL A 351 5.32 29.54 15.07
CA VAL A 351 6.56 29.10 14.40
C VAL A 351 6.26 28.64 12.99
N PHE A 352 5.22 27.84 12.80
CA PHE A 352 4.79 27.34 11.48
C PHE A 352 4.36 28.49 10.56
N LYS A 353 3.55 29.43 11.05
CA LYS A 353 3.11 30.60 10.31
C LYS A 353 4.29 31.46 9.83
N ARG A 354 5.27 31.73 10.71
CA ARG A 354 6.48 32.48 10.34
C ARG A 354 7.34 31.74 9.34
N HIS A 355 7.47 30.43 9.51
CA HIS A 355 8.20 29.57 8.57
C HIS A 355 7.60 29.61 7.16
N LEU A 356 6.29 29.74 7.05
CA LEU A 356 5.60 29.76 5.76
C LEU A 356 5.60 31.12 5.05
N ALA A 357 6.05 32.20 5.69
CA ALA A 357 5.88 33.55 5.18
C ALA A 357 6.45 33.74 3.75
N ASP A 358 7.54 33.10 3.43
CA ASP A 358 8.23 33.22 2.14
C ASP A 358 7.75 32.21 1.09
N TYR A 359 6.92 31.25 1.47
CA TYR A 359 6.40 30.22 0.55
C TYR A 359 5.13 30.70 -0.18
N THR A 360 5.25 31.82 -0.89
CA THR A 360 4.10 32.44 -1.60
C THR A 360 3.73 31.67 -2.87
N PRO A 361 2.54 31.92 -3.46
CA PRO A 361 2.18 31.37 -4.76
C PRO A 361 3.15 31.75 -5.87
N GLU A 362 3.73 32.94 -5.84
CA GLU A 362 4.73 33.43 -6.79
C GLU A 362 6.01 32.60 -6.69
N TRP A 363 6.53 32.43 -5.47
CA TRP A 363 7.68 31.55 -5.25
C TRP A 363 7.39 30.12 -5.69
N ALA A 364 6.25 29.57 -5.31
CA ALA A 364 5.90 28.21 -5.70
C ALA A 364 5.72 28.06 -7.22
N ALA A 365 5.27 29.11 -7.91
CA ALA A 365 5.15 29.11 -9.37
C ALA A 365 6.53 28.96 -10.04
N GLU A 366 7.55 29.61 -9.54
CA GLU A 366 8.93 29.49 -10.03
C GLU A 366 9.46 28.07 -9.84
N VAL A 367 9.20 27.45 -8.69
CA VAL A 367 9.68 26.11 -8.35
C VAL A 367 8.91 25.02 -9.11
N THR A 368 7.59 25.13 -9.18
CA THR A 368 6.70 24.07 -9.68
C THR A 368 6.41 24.16 -11.17
N GLY A 369 6.66 25.30 -11.79
CA GLY A 369 6.26 25.61 -13.16
C GLY A 369 4.75 25.79 -13.34
N LEU A 370 4.00 25.94 -12.26
CA LEU A 370 2.55 26.25 -12.28
C LEU A 370 2.35 27.77 -12.30
N ARG A 371 1.15 28.21 -12.63
CA ARG A 371 0.82 29.65 -12.54
C ARG A 371 0.47 30.03 -11.09
N ALA A 372 1.04 31.10 -10.57
CA ALA A 372 0.73 31.61 -9.23
C ALA A 372 -0.77 31.81 -9.00
N ALA A 373 -1.48 32.33 -9.99
CA ALA A 373 -2.93 32.51 -9.93
C ALA A 373 -3.71 31.19 -9.77
N ASP A 374 -3.24 30.09 -10.35
CA ASP A 374 -3.89 28.78 -10.18
C ASP A 374 -3.61 28.22 -8.79
N ILE A 375 -2.41 28.43 -8.25
CA ILE A 375 -2.05 28.03 -6.88
C ILE A 375 -2.93 28.79 -5.87
N ALA A 376 -3.00 30.10 -5.98
CA ALA A 376 -3.84 30.93 -5.11
C ALA A 376 -5.33 30.56 -5.22
N ARG A 377 -5.83 30.33 -6.46
CA ARG A 377 -7.19 29.89 -6.72
C ARG A 377 -7.53 28.56 -6.04
N VAL A 378 -6.63 27.56 -6.13
CA VAL A 378 -6.87 26.25 -5.50
C VAL A 378 -6.93 26.37 -3.99
N ALA A 379 -6.05 27.18 -3.37
CA ALA A 379 -6.09 27.43 -1.93
C ALA A 379 -7.40 28.11 -1.51
N GLU A 380 -7.84 29.14 -2.25
CA GLU A 380 -9.08 29.86 -1.99
C GLU A 380 -10.30 28.95 -2.14
N GLU A 381 -10.44 28.26 -3.28
CA GLU A 381 -11.54 27.31 -3.50
C GLU A 381 -11.57 26.20 -2.45
N PHE A 382 -10.41 25.70 -2.02
CA PHE A 382 -10.30 24.68 -0.96
C PHE A 382 -10.77 25.24 0.39
N GLY A 383 -10.32 26.45 0.76
CA GLY A 383 -10.72 27.11 1.99
C GLY A 383 -12.20 27.44 2.04
N GLU A 384 -12.76 28.01 0.96
CA GLU A 384 -14.19 28.33 0.86
C GLU A 384 -15.07 27.09 0.94
N ASN A 385 -14.71 26.02 0.21
CA ASN A 385 -15.46 24.78 0.21
C ASN A 385 -15.31 23.98 1.52
N ALA A 386 -14.34 24.30 2.38
CA ALA A 386 -14.20 23.65 3.68
C ALA A 386 -15.36 23.92 4.63
N GLN A 387 -16.16 24.96 4.40
CA GLN A 387 -17.35 25.30 5.21
C GLN A 387 -17.07 25.31 6.71
N ILE A 388 -15.95 25.89 7.12
CA ILE A 388 -15.46 25.92 8.51
C ILE A 388 -16.59 26.42 9.43
N GLY A 389 -16.83 25.70 10.55
CA GLY A 389 -17.93 26.00 11.49
C GLY A 389 -19.24 25.25 11.20
N SER A 390 -19.41 24.65 10.01
CA SER A 390 -20.60 23.87 9.69
C SER A 390 -20.57 22.47 10.31
N THR A 391 -21.78 21.92 10.57
CA THR A 391 -21.97 20.55 11.07
C THR A 391 -22.93 19.78 10.18
N THR A 392 -22.91 18.46 10.29
CA THR A 392 -23.87 17.54 9.66
C THR A 392 -24.13 16.35 10.58
N VAL A 393 -25.27 15.68 10.36
CA VAL A 393 -25.64 14.49 11.15
C VAL A 393 -25.52 13.23 10.29
N ILE A 394 -24.71 12.27 10.72
CA ILE A 394 -24.55 10.98 10.07
C ILE A 394 -24.89 9.88 11.09
N ASP A 395 -25.88 9.06 10.78
CA ASP A 395 -26.35 7.97 11.66
C ASP A 395 -26.67 8.43 13.10
N GLY A 396 -27.21 9.64 13.24
CA GLY A 396 -27.57 10.24 14.52
C GLY A 396 -26.40 10.89 15.31
N VAL A 397 -25.21 10.91 14.72
CA VAL A 397 -24.04 11.58 15.31
C VAL A 397 -23.82 12.92 14.61
N GLU A 398 -23.79 14.02 15.36
CA GLU A 398 -23.41 15.33 14.85
C GLU A 398 -21.89 15.41 14.69
N LEU A 399 -21.45 15.86 13.51
CA LEU A 399 -20.05 15.89 13.10
C LEU A 399 -19.71 17.23 12.46
N PRO A 400 -18.49 17.76 12.63
CA PRO A 400 -18.00 18.84 11.79
C PRO A 400 -18.11 18.45 10.31
N TYR A 401 -18.62 19.37 9.50
CA TYR A 401 -18.75 19.18 8.07
C TYR A 401 -17.68 19.99 7.33
N ARG A 402 -16.73 19.27 6.71
CA ARG A 402 -15.59 19.85 5.97
C ARG A 402 -15.49 19.17 4.62
N PRO A 403 -16.36 19.53 3.63
CA PRO A 403 -16.51 18.79 2.37
C PRO A 403 -15.36 19.02 1.38
N VAL A 404 -14.13 19.00 1.87
CA VAL A 404 -12.89 19.12 1.10
C VAL A 404 -11.97 17.94 1.36
N GLY A 405 -11.47 17.31 0.31
CA GLY A 405 -10.63 16.14 0.42
C GLY A 405 -9.33 16.26 -0.38
N ILE A 406 -8.29 15.59 0.11
CA ILE A 406 -7.05 15.37 -0.63
C ILE A 406 -6.90 13.86 -0.81
N MET A 407 -6.64 13.43 -2.03
CA MET A 407 -6.42 12.05 -2.37
C MET A 407 -5.00 11.90 -2.88
N SER A 408 -4.13 11.31 -2.07
CA SER A 408 -2.71 11.16 -2.37
C SER A 408 -2.19 9.83 -1.85
N TYR A 409 -1.30 9.18 -2.61
CA TYR A 409 -0.75 7.89 -2.19
C TYR A 409 0.73 7.72 -2.55
N HIS A 410 1.08 7.91 -3.83
CA HIS A 410 2.42 7.65 -4.31
C HIS A 410 3.35 8.87 -4.25
N MET A 411 2.86 9.99 -3.76
CA MET A 411 3.63 11.23 -3.60
C MET A 411 4.86 11.08 -2.70
N ALA A 412 4.83 10.11 -1.81
CA ALA A 412 5.96 9.79 -0.96
C ALA A 412 7.12 9.08 -1.69
N GLN A 413 6.92 8.65 -2.95
CA GLN A 413 7.96 7.97 -3.74
C GLN A 413 8.82 8.98 -4.52
N GLN A 414 9.25 10.01 -3.83
CA GLN A 414 10.18 11.04 -4.31
C GLN A 414 11.13 11.45 -3.19
N GLU A 415 12.17 12.20 -3.51
CA GLU A 415 13.23 12.54 -2.56
C GLU A 415 12.71 13.28 -1.32
N LEU A 416 11.86 14.29 -1.50
CA LEU A 416 11.25 15.04 -0.40
C LEU A 416 9.90 14.46 0.06
N GLY A 417 9.59 13.21 -0.30
CA GLY A 417 8.27 12.62 -0.20
C GLY A 417 7.70 12.53 1.21
N PHE A 418 8.52 12.34 2.24
CA PHE A 418 8.05 12.33 3.63
C PHE A 418 7.52 13.70 4.05
N GLN A 419 8.30 14.77 3.80
CA GLN A 419 7.92 16.14 4.13
C GLN A 419 6.76 16.64 3.26
N ALA A 420 6.73 16.24 1.97
CA ALA A 420 5.61 16.56 1.08
C ALA A 420 4.29 15.99 1.59
N MET A 421 4.27 14.71 2.01
CA MET A 421 3.07 14.08 2.57
C MET A 421 2.65 14.71 3.89
N ARG A 422 3.60 15.17 4.73
CA ARG A 422 3.29 15.94 5.94
C ARG A 422 2.61 17.25 5.57
N ALA A 423 3.21 18.06 4.69
CA ALA A 423 2.68 19.36 4.28
C ALA A 423 1.30 19.22 3.62
N MET A 424 1.10 18.23 2.74
CA MET A 424 -0.23 17.94 2.14
C MET A 424 -1.27 17.59 3.20
N THR A 425 -0.89 16.88 4.25
CA THR A 425 -1.77 16.58 5.37
C THR A 425 -2.09 17.85 6.18
N MET A 426 -1.10 18.74 6.35
CA MET A 426 -1.30 20.03 7.04
C MET A 426 -2.28 20.95 6.29
N VAL A 427 -2.34 20.91 4.94
CA VAL A 427 -3.39 21.62 4.18
C VAL A 427 -4.78 21.19 4.65
N ALA A 428 -5.03 19.90 4.85
CA ALA A 428 -6.30 19.40 5.37
C ALA A 428 -6.49 19.70 6.87
N MET A 429 -5.41 19.72 7.65
CA MET A 429 -5.45 20.05 9.09
C MET A 429 -5.86 21.52 9.30
N LEU A 430 -5.31 22.46 8.54
CA LEU A 430 -5.61 23.88 8.70
C LEU A 430 -7.10 24.18 8.66
N VAL A 431 -7.84 23.49 7.81
CA VAL A 431 -9.30 23.66 7.67
C VAL A 431 -10.11 22.66 8.49
N GLY A 432 -9.49 21.87 9.38
CA GLY A 432 -10.18 20.88 10.23
C GLY A 432 -10.78 19.69 9.48
N ALA A 433 -10.31 19.39 8.26
CA ALA A 433 -10.89 18.33 7.42
C ALA A 433 -10.45 16.90 7.82
N VAL A 434 -9.44 16.76 8.68
CA VAL A 434 -8.99 15.43 9.14
C VAL A 434 -10.03 14.81 10.07
N GLY A 435 -10.58 13.68 9.69
CA GLY A 435 -11.59 12.97 10.49
C GLY A 435 -12.97 13.60 10.55
N ALA A 436 -13.22 14.64 9.76
CA ALA A 436 -14.53 15.30 9.60
C ALA A 436 -15.36 14.67 8.48
N ALA A 437 -16.68 14.86 8.53
CA ALA A 437 -17.57 14.49 7.44
C ALA A 437 -17.25 15.31 6.18
N GLY A 438 -17.13 14.63 5.04
CA GLY A 438 -16.74 15.26 3.78
C GLY A 438 -15.23 15.46 3.60
N GLY A 439 -14.44 15.31 4.68
CA GLY A 439 -13.00 15.47 4.68
C GLY A 439 -12.23 14.15 4.49
N LEU A 440 -11.14 14.02 5.24
CA LEU A 440 -10.35 12.78 5.28
C LEU A 440 -10.95 11.83 6.31
N ARG A 441 -11.57 10.78 5.84
CA ARG A 441 -12.07 9.76 6.74
C ARG A 441 -11.00 8.70 7.02
N SER A 442 -11.13 8.04 8.15
CA SER A 442 -10.22 6.98 8.58
C SER A 442 -10.96 5.65 8.70
N ASP A 443 -10.55 4.67 7.93
CA ASP A 443 -10.92 3.27 8.14
C ASP A 443 -9.95 2.58 9.11
N PHE A 444 -9.14 3.33 9.85
CA PHE A 444 -7.99 2.86 10.60
C PHE A 444 -8.09 3.24 12.05
N THR A 445 -7.49 2.42 12.89
CA THR A 445 -7.31 2.77 14.29
C THR A 445 -6.25 3.86 14.40
N TRP A 446 -6.57 4.95 15.08
CA TRP A 446 -5.64 5.99 15.45
C TRP A 446 -4.57 5.42 16.37
N LYS A 447 -3.30 5.74 16.11
CA LYS A 447 -2.19 5.33 16.96
C LYS A 447 -1.84 6.48 17.90
N VAL A 448 -1.91 6.21 19.18
CA VAL A 448 -1.63 7.18 20.23
C VAL A 448 -0.44 6.69 21.06
N ASN A 449 0.41 7.59 21.51
CA ASN A 449 1.44 7.31 22.49
C ASN A 449 1.09 7.91 23.85
N LYS A 450 1.93 7.63 24.87
CA LYS A 450 1.70 8.08 26.24
C LYS A 450 1.71 9.60 26.42
N ASN A 451 2.27 10.35 25.44
CA ASN A 451 2.37 11.81 25.49
C ASN A 451 1.33 12.47 24.58
N TYR A 452 0.24 11.81 24.28
CA TYR A 452 -0.83 12.29 23.38
C TYR A 452 -0.38 12.70 21.98
N GLU A 453 0.79 12.24 21.56
CA GLU A 453 1.29 12.47 20.21
C GLU A 453 0.89 11.34 19.28
N ALA A 454 0.66 11.67 18.01
CA ALA A 454 0.24 10.71 16.99
C ALA A 454 1.27 9.58 16.74
N PHE A 455 2.54 9.86 16.97
CA PHE A 455 3.64 8.90 16.80
C PHE A 455 4.72 9.17 17.86
N GLY A 456 5.31 8.11 18.40
CA GLY A 456 6.32 8.22 19.45
C GLY A 456 7.62 8.91 19.02
N ASN A 457 8.49 9.13 19.98
CA ASN A 457 9.83 9.64 19.69
C ASN A 457 10.60 8.69 18.79
N LEU A 458 11.40 9.25 17.89
CA LEU A 458 12.25 8.49 16.99
C LEU A 458 13.52 8.06 17.72
N GLU A 459 13.78 6.78 17.69
CA GLU A 459 14.99 6.20 18.27
C GLU A 459 16.08 6.12 17.20
N VAL A 460 17.28 6.59 17.54
CA VAL A 460 18.49 6.45 16.71
C VAL A 460 19.47 5.53 17.44
N LYS A 461 19.46 4.25 17.07
CA LYS A 461 20.31 3.21 17.69
C LYS A 461 21.79 3.42 17.41
N ASP A 462 22.62 2.84 18.27
CA ASP A 462 24.07 2.72 18.06
C ASP A 462 24.42 1.44 17.29
N PRO A 463 25.57 1.39 16.58
CA PRO A 463 26.07 0.18 16.00
C PRO A 463 26.42 -0.89 17.10
N PRO A 464 26.44 -2.21 16.79
CA PRO A 464 26.17 -2.74 15.46
C PRO A 464 24.71 -2.61 15.06
N TYR A 465 24.46 -2.30 13.78
CA TYR A 465 23.12 -2.19 13.24
C TYR A 465 22.62 -3.52 12.71
N ASP A 466 21.33 -3.73 12.77
CA ASP A 466 20.64 -4.78 12.03
C ASP A 466 20.83 -4.57 10.52
N PHE A 467 20.96 -5.66 9.76
CA PHE A 467 21.15 -5.62 8.31
C PHE A 467 20.07 -4.85 7.54
N THR A 468 18.93 -4.55 8.18
CA THR A 468 17.88 -3.71 7.62
C THR A 468 18.17 -2.22 7.80
N LEU A 469 19.08 -1.84 8.64
CA LEU A 469 19.38 -0.48 9.10
C LEU A 469 18.16 0.26 9.70
N ALA A 470 17.13 -0.47 10.11
CA ALA A 470 15.96 0.12 10.76
C ALA A 470 16.37 0.78 12.08
N LYS A 471 15.86 1.99 12.33
CA LYS A 471 16.18 2.79 13.52
C LYS A 471 17.68 3.10 13.67
N SER A 472 18.43 3.10 12.60
CA SER A 472 19.85 3.47 12.60
C SER A 472 20.05 4.98 12.41
N LYS A 473 21.30 5.43 12.53
CA LYS A 473 21.69 6.82 12.15
C LYS A 473 21.44 7.15 10.68
N TYR A 474 21.24 6.14 9.83
CA TYR A 474 20.93 6.31 8.41
C TYR A 474 19.43 6.49 8.19
N TYR A 475 18.60 5.70 8.88
CA TYR A 475 17.16 5.61 8.62
C TYR A 475 16.35 5.44 9.91
N PRO A 476 16.20 6.46 10.74
CA PRO A 476 15.47 6.38 12.01
C PRO A 476 14.00 5.97 11.86
N ILE A 477 13.34 6.39 10.79
CA ILE A 477 11.93 6.08 10.52
C ILE A 477 11.74 4.72 9.83
N ASN A 478 12.78 4.18 9.20
CA ASN A 478 12.68 2.98 8.36
C ASN A 478 12.34 1.71 9.15
N THR A 479 11.56 0.84 8.51
CA THR A 479 11.18 -0.49 9.03
C THR A 479 11.80 -1.67 8.26
N GLY A 480 12.75 -1.39 7.38
CA GLY A 480 13.44 -2.35 6.49
C GLY A 480 13.08 -2.13 5.02
N HIS A 481 14.03 -1.66 4.24
CA HIS A 481 13.89 -1.41 2.81
C HIS A 481 14.69 -2.44 2.00
N PRO A 482 14.07 -3.26 1.14
CA PRO A 482 14.76 -4.33 0.41
C PRO A 482 15.97 -3.86 -0.43
N GLY A 483 15.91 -2.66 -1.01
CA GLY A 483 17.01 -2.08 -1.76
C GLY A 483 18.22 -1.71 -0.89
N ILE A 484 17.95 -1.19 0.31
CA ILE A 484 18.97 -0.90 1.31
C ILE A 484 19.58 -2.22 1.80
N VAL A 485 18.74 -3.20 2.11
CA VAL A 485 19.18 -4.54 2.55
C VAL A 485 20.13 -5.18 1.53
N ALA A 486 19.83 -5.11 0.24
CA ALA A 486 20.72 -5.66 -0.79
C ALA A 486 22.09 -4.98 -0.79
N LYS A 487 22.15 -3.64 -0.62
CA LYS A 487 23.41 -2.91 -0.50
C LYS A 487 24.19 -3.25 0.77
N VAL A 488 23.48 -3.39 1.88
CA VAL A 488 24.09 -3.80 3.16
C VAL A 488 24.63 -5.22 3.08
N MET A 489 23.91 -6.14 2.48
CA MET A 489 24.37 -7.51 2.29
C MET A 489 25.61 -7.59 1.39
N ALA A 490 25.68 -6.76 0.35
CA ALA A 490 26.87 -6.70 -0.50
C ALA A 490 28.13 -6.23 0.26
N ASP A 491 27.98 -5.24 1.14
CA ASP A 491 29.07 -4.65 1.94
C ASP A 491 28.60 -4.32 3.37
N PRO A 492 28.45 -5.32 4.26
CA PRO A 492 27.95 -5.09 5.61
C PRO A 492 28.88 -4.25 6.48
N ALA A 493 30.18 -4.35 6.28
CA ALA A 493 31.17 -3.64 7.08
C ALA A 493 31.06 -2.10 6.92
N LYS A 494 30.75 -1.63 5.73
CA LYS A 494 30.48 -0.21 5.44
C LYS A 494 29.40 0.40 6.35
N TYR A 495 28.43 -0.39 6.77
CA TYR A 495 27.29 0.03 7.57
C TYR A 495 27.39 -0.36 9.04
N GLY A 496 28.49 -0.95 9.48
CA GLY A 496 28.66 -1.43 10.85
C GLY A 496 27.74 -2.61 11.19
N VAL A 497 27.44 -3.47 10.21
CA VAL A 497 26.62 -4.67 10.36
C VAL A 497 27.56 -5.87 10.52
N GLU A 498 27.40 -6.63 11.61
CA GLU A 498 28.27 -7.76 11.93
C GLU A 498 27.80 -9.07 11.27
N GLU A 499 26.48 -9.27 11.22
CA GLU A 499 25.90 -10.51 10.70
C GLU A 499 24.86 -10.22 9.61
N ILE A 500 24.89 -10.99 8.54
CA ILE A 500 23.90 -10.96 7.47
C ILE A 500 23.23 -12.33 7.32
N PRO A 501 21.97 -12.39 6.83
CA PRO A 501 21.32 -13.66 6.55
C PRO A 501 22.09 -14.53 5.53
N GLU A 502 22.11 -15.84 5.79
CA GLU A 502 22.75 -16.84 4.93
C GLU A 502 21.76 -17.67 4.12
N VAL A 503 20.57 -17.88 4.66
CA VAL A 503 19.48 -18.64 4.02
C VAL A 503 18.30 -17.71 3.78
N ALA A 504 17.76 -17.73 2.55
CA ALA A 504 16.56 -16.97 2.22
C ALA A 504 15.40 -17.88 1.82
N ILE A 505 14.21 -17.60 2.33
CA ILE A 505 12.93 -18.15 1.87
C ILE A 505 12.15 -16.99 1.24
N LEU A 506 11.98 -17.03 -0.07
CA LEU A 506 11.33 -15.97 -0.85
C LEU A 506 9.90 -16.38 -1.20
N HIS A 507 8.93 -15.60 -0.74
CA HIS A 507 7.52 -15.90 -0.93
C HIS A 507 6.82 -14.77 -1.68
N HIS A 508 6.27 -15.05 -2.85
CA HIS A 508 5.57 -14.07 -3.70
C HIS A 508 6.38 -12.78 -3.95
N VAL A 509 7.67 -12.89 -4.04
CA VAL A 509 8.59 -11.77 -4.29
C VAL A 509 9.55 -12.11 -5.41
N ASN A 510 9.80 -11.13 -6.28
CA ASN A 510 10.76 -11.21 -7.37
C ASN A 510 11.65 -9.96 -7.32
N PRO A 511 12.67 -9.93 -6.45
CA PRO A 511 13.51 -8.75 -6.27
C PRO A 511 14.20 -8.26 -7.53
N LEU A 512 14.74 -9.16 -8.35
CA LEU A 512 15.43 -8.78 -9.58
C LEU A 512 14.50 -8.16 -10.64
N GLY A 513 13.28 -8.66 -10.76
CA GLY A 513 12.31 -8.14 -11.72
C GLY A 513 11.36 -7.06 -11.18
N GLY A 514 11.35 -6.82 -9.87
CA GLY A 514 10.37 -5.94 -9.22
C GLY A 514 10.91 -4.77 -8.42
N PHE A 515 12.22 -4.73 -8.15
CA PHE A 515 12.86 -3.67 -7.39
C PHE A 515 13.81 -2.86 -8.27
N THR A 516 14.21 -1.70 -7.79
CA THR A 516 15.17 -0.83 -8.46
C THR A 516 16.59 -1.30 -8.21
N ASP A 517 17.53 -0.86 -9.06
CA ASP A 517 18.96 -1.15 -8.94
C ASP A 517 19.26 -2.66 -8.98
N GLN A 518 19.02 -3.26 -10.13
CA GLN A 518 19.23 -4.71 -10.34
C GLN A 518 20.64 -5.18 -9.97
N GLN A 519 21.66 -4.36 -10.25
CA GLN A 519 23.06 -4.74 -9.94
C GLN A 519 23.28 -4.85 -8.43
N ALA A 520 22.74 -3.90 -7.64
CA ALA A 520 22.81 -4.01 -6.18
C ALA A 520 22.01 -5.20 -5.66
N MET A 521 20.84 -5.50 -6.30
CA MET A 521 20.07 -6.70 -5.96
C MET A 521 20.89 -7.97 -6.21
N MET A 522 21.50 -8.09 -7.38
CA MET A 522 22.34 -9.24 -7.73
C MET A 522 23.49 -9.41 -6.74
N ALA A 523 24.26 -8.34 -6.48
CA ALA A 523 25.38 -8.38 -5.53
C ALA A 523 24.95 -8.77 -4.11
N GLY A 524 23.78 -8.31 -3.65
CA GLY A 524 23.23 -8.69 -2.36
C GLY A 524 22.75 -10.15 -2.32
N TYR A 525 22.09 -10.63 -3.37
CA TYR A 525 21.55 -11.99 -3.42
C TYR A 525 22.62 -13.06 -3.65
N GLU A 526 23.75 -12.74 -4.24
CA GLU A 526 24.92 -13.62 -4.30
C GLU A 526 25.46 -14.02 -2.93
N ARG A 527 25.19 -13.23 -1.90
CA ARG A 527 25.66 -13.50 -0.52
C ARG A 527 24.89 -14.63 0.16
N PHE A 528 23.69 -14.99 -0.31
CA PHE A 528 22.95 -16.12 0.26
C PHE A 528 23.61 -17.45 -0.10
N ARG A 529 23.90 -18.25 0.89
CA ARG A 529 24.38 -19.63 0.72
C ARG A 529 23.29 -20.52 0.13
N PHE A 530 22.03 -20.28 0.53
CA PHE A 530 20.87 -21.04 0.06
C PHE A 530 19.63 -20.17 -0.10
N VAL A 531 18.88 -20.40 -1.18
CA VAL A 531 17.65 -19.66 -1.51
C VAL A 531 16.55 -20.64 -1.89
N ALA A 532 15.46 -20.65 -1.14
CA ALA A 532 14.22 -21.34 -1.49
C ALA A 532 13.18 -20.34 -1.99
N VAL A 533 12.53 -20.61 -3.11
CA VAL A 533 11.47 -19.75 -3.69
C VAL A 533 10.16 -20.51 -3.68
N ILE A 534 9.12 -19.88 -3.12
CA ILE A 534 7.74 -20.39 -3.15
C ILE A 534 6.97 -19.54 -4.16
N GLY A 535 6.57 -20.11 -5.28
CA GLY A 535 5.89 -19.40 -6.34
C GLY A 535 5.38 -20.27 -7.48
N PRO A 536 4.43 -19.77 -8.30
CA PRO A 536 3.84 -20.54 -9.39
C PRO A 536 4.67 -20.55 -10.68
N TRP A 537 5.63 -19.62 -10.83
CA TRP A 537 6.51 -19.50 -12.00
C TRP A 537 7.96 -19.34 -11.61
N ILE A 538 8.87 -19.66 -12.52
CA ILE A 538 10.28 -19.28 -12.40
C ILE A 538 10.36 -17.79 -12.75
N SER A 539 10.68 -16.96 -11.74
CA SER A 539 10.95 -15.54 -11.90
C SER A 539 12.44 -15.29 -12.13
N GLU A 540 12.83 -14.08 -12.53
CA GLU A 540 14.24 -13.70 -12.72
C GLU A 540 15.07 -13.98 -11.46
N THR A 541 14.51 -13.74 -10.27
CA THR A 541 15.19 -14.06 -9.00
C THR A 541 15.32 -15.58 -8.81
N ALA A 542 14.28 -16.34 -9.14
CA ALA A 542 14.33 -17.79 -9.04
C ALA A 542 15.31 -18.38 -10.06
N ASP A 543 15.29 -17.87 -11.29
CA ASP A 543 16.17 -18.29 -12.36
C ASP A 543 17.65 -18.13 -12.00
N TYR A 544 18.02 -16.98 -11.43
CA TYR A 544 19.42 -16.69 -11.10
C TYR A 544 19.88 -17.26 -9.75
N TYR A 545 19.02 -17.28 -8.74
CA TYR A 545 19.48 -17.52 -7.35
C TYR A 545 18.77 -18.63 -6.59
N ALA A 546 17.62 -19.16 -7.06
CA ALA A 546 16.97 -20.23 -6.31
C ALA A 546 17.78 -21.53 -6.37
N ASP A 547 18.01 -22.14 -5.22
CA ASP A 547 18.49 -23.52 -5.08
C ASP A 547 17.32 -24.50 -5.14
N VAL A 548 16.16 -24.08 -4.59
CA VAL A 548 14.91 -24.85 -4.62
C VAL A 548 13.75 -23.95 -5.04
N VAL A 549 12.87 -24.45 -5.93
CA VAL A 549 11.60 -23.81 -6.26
C VAL A 549 10.46 -24.73 -5.88
N LEU A 550 9.59 -24.26 -5.00
CA LEU A 550 8.40 -24.97 -4.52
C LEU A 550 7.15 -24.45 -5.27
N PRO A 551 6.43 -25.32 -6.02
CA PRO A 551 5.30 -24.92 -6.85
C PRO A 551 4.10 -24.53 -6.00
N ALA A 552 3.77 -23.23 -6.03
CA ALA A 552 2.58 -22.70 -5.35
C ALA A 552 1.36 -22.68 -6.27
N ALA A 553 0.20 -22.95 -5.69
CA ALA A 553 -1.10 -22.77 -6.35
C ALA A 553 -1.37 -21.27 -6.59
N THR A 554 -2.14 -20.94 -7.61
CA THR A 554 -2.59 -19.57 -7.88
C THR A 554 -3.87 -19.26 -7.09
N ILE A 555 -5.05 -19.39 -7.69
CA ILE A 555 -6.32 -19.14 -6.98
C ILE A 555 -6.89 -20.41 -6.34
N GLU A 556 -6.36 -21.58 -6.72
CA GLU A 556 -6.81 -22.91 -6.32
C GLU A 556 -6.37 -23.28 -4.90
N LYS A 557 -6.71 -22.44 -3.92
CA LYS A 557 -6.30 -22.61 -2.51
C LYS A 557 -7.22 -21.89 -1.55
N TYR A 558 -7.24 -22.32 -0.31
CA TYR A 558 -7.75 -21.53 0.79
C TYR A 558 -6.74 -20.44 1.18
N GLU A 559 -7.20 -19.22 1.35
CA GLU A 559 -6.40 -18.10 1.86
C GLU A 559 -7.31 -17.05 2.52
N GLY A 560 -6.94 -16.59 3.68
CA GLY A 560 -7.71 -15.60 4.45
C GLY A 560 -7.15 -15.43 5.86
N PRO A 561 -7.90 -14.76 6.73
CA PRO A 561 -9.08 -13.96 6.44
C PRO A 561 -8.76 -12.70 5.60
N LEU A 562 -9.65 -12.34 4.70
CA LEU A 562 -9.48 -11.22 3.78
C LEU A 562 -10.48 -10.10 4.11
N SER A 563 -10.04 -8.86 4.05
CA SER A 563 -10.95 -7.72 4.19
C SER A 563 -11.73 -7.49 2.91
N ALA A 564 -13.05 -7.53 2.98
CA ALA A 564 -13.96 -7.22 1.91
C ALA A 564 -14.73 -5.89 2.15
N SER A 565 -14.35 -5.14 3.19
CA SER A 565 -14.93 -3.84 3.50
C SER A 565 -14.67 -2.81 2.40
N ASP A 566 -15.64 -1.97 2.11
CA ASP A 566 -15.51 -0.77 1.25
C ASP A 566 -15.20 0.50 2.06
N GLY A 567 -15.07 0.37 3.39
CA GLY A 567 -14.83 1.46 4.33
C GLY A 567 -16.12 2.05 4.93
N ILE A 568 -17.28 1.59 4.50
CA ILE A 568 -18.60 1.94 5.04
C ILE A 568 -19.31 0.69 5.58
N VAL A 569 -19.13 -0.42 4.87
CA VAL A 569 -19.68 -1.73 5.25
C VAL A 569 -18.54 -2.64 5.67
N GLU A 570 -18.63 -3.19 6.88
CA GLU A 570 -17.68 -4.19 7.38
C GLU A 570 -18.02 -5.55 6.77
N ALA A 571 -17.05 -6.13 6.09
CA ALA A 571 -17.18 -7.45 5.49
C ALA A 571 -15.86 -8.22 5.53
N THR A 572 -15.96 -9.53 5.62
CA THR A 572 -14.83 -10.45 5.61
C THR A 572 -15.05 -11.49 4.53
N ALA A 573 -14.00 -11.83 3.80
CA ALA A 573 -14.02 -12.86 2.77
C ALA A 573 -12.97 -13.93 3.06
N LEU A 574 -13.18 -15.10 2.45
CA LEU A 574 -12.19 -16.16 2.38
C LEU A 574 -12.00 -16.51 0.90
N ARG A 575 -10.75 -16.71 0.47
CA ARG A 575 -10.52 -17.38 -0.80
C ARG A 575 -10.79 -18.86 -0.60
N VAL A 576 -11.73 -19.37 -1.36
CA VAL A 576 -12.07 -20.77 -1.44
C VAL A 576 -11.52 -21.29 -2.77
N PRO A 577 -10.88 -22.47 -2.82
CA PRO A 577 -10.39 -23.01 -4.07
C PRO A 577 -11.55 -23.29 -5.02
N PRO A 578 -11.56 -22.69 -6.22
CA PRO A 578 -12.63 -22.96 -7.19
C PRO A 578 -12.48 -24.32 -7.87
N MET A 579 -11.35 -24.95 -7.74
CA MET A 579 -11.01 -26.28 -8.22
C MET A 579 -9.78 -26.80 -7.49
N GLU A 580 -9.48 -28.08 -7.62
CA GLU A 580 -8.23 -28.64 -7.11
C GLU A 580 -7.02 -28.03 -7.81
N PRO A 581 -5.90 -27.84 -7.08
CA PRO A 581 -4.66 -27.35 -7.66
C PRO A 581 -4.20 -28.23 -8.83
N LEU A 582 -3.73 -27.58 -9.89
CA LEU A 582 -3.17 -28.32 -11.04
C LEU A 582 -1.73 -28.72 -10.78
N PHE A 583 -1.31 -29.80 -11.42
CA PHE A 583 0.02 -30.40 -11.28
C PHE A 583 0.27 -30.81 -9.82
N GLU A 584 1.51 -30.72 -9.36
CA GLU A 584 1.87 -30.96 -7.96
C GLU A 584 1.88 -29.67 -7.12
N SER A 585 1.23 -28.57 -7.60
CA SER A 585 1.21 -27.33 -6.83
C SER A 585 0.36 -27.44 -5.57
N ARG A 586 0.78 -26.73 -4.50
CA ARG A 586 0.10 -26.70 -3.20
C ARG A 586 -0.23 -25.27 -2.80
N GLY A 587 -1.24 -25.10 -1.95
CA GLY A 587 -1.47 -23.84 -1.27
C GLY A 587 -0.26 -23.47 -0.38
N GLU A 588 0.02 -22.18 -0.23
CA GLU A 588 1.20 -21.76 0.55
C GLU A 588 1.10 -22.14 2.02
N ILE A 589 -0.12 -22.16 2.58
CA ILE A 589 -0.31 -22.57 3.98
C ILE A 589 0.00 -24.08 4.14
N ASP A 590 -0.37 -24.89 3.16
CA ASP A 590 0.00 -26.33 3.13
C ASP A 590 1.52 -26.48 3.07
N ILE A 591 2.19 -25.71 2.20
CA ILE A 591 3.66 -25.72 2.08
C ILE A 591 4.32 -25.34 3.41
N TYR A 592 3.78 -24.32 4.11
CA TYR A 592 4.31 -23.94 5.41
C TYR A 592 4.08 -24.99 6.47
N LEU A 593 2.90 -25.59 6.57
CA LEU A 593 2.63 -26.67 7.51
C LEU A 593 3.61 -27.84 7.33
N ASP A 594 3.83 -28.25 6.08
CA ASP A 594 4.78 -29.34 5.76
C ASP A 594 6.22 -28.94 6.10
N LEU A 595 6.63 -27.71 5.80
CA LEU A 595 7.99 -27.22 6.03
C LEU A 595 8.30 -27.06 7.52
N VAL A 596 7.41 -26.42 8.30
CA VAL A 596 7.64 -26.21 9.76
C VAL A 596 7.59 -27.54 10.54
N GLU A 597 6.83 -28.53 10.06
CA GLU A 597 6.84 -29.87 10.62
C GLU A 597 8.23 -30.52 10.46
N ARG A 598 8.81 -30.45 9.25
CA ARG A 598 10.17 -30.97 8.97
C ARG A 598 11.27 -30.20 9.69
N ILE A 599 11.11 -28.89 9.86
CA ILE A 599 12.03 -28.07 10.67
C ILE A 599 11.91 -28.42 12.16
N GLY A 600 10.80 -29.03 12.60
CA GLY A 600 10.56 -29.42 13.99
C GLY A 600 9.99 -28.29 14.85
N VAL A 601 9.27 -27.32 14.27
CA VAL A 601 8.67 -26.18 14.98
C VAL A 601 7.15 -26.09 14.77
N LEU A 602 6.49 -27.13 14.30
CA LEU A 602 5.06 -27.15 14.08
C LEU A 602 4.29 -27.16 15.40
N TYR A 603 4.69 -28.03 16.33
CA TYR A 603 3.94 -28.41 17.52
C TYR A 603 4.39 -27.67 18.76
N GLY A 604 3.57 -27.73 19.83
CA GLY A 604 3.85 -27.21 21.16
C GLY A 604 3.70 -25.69 21.31
N GLU A 605 3.91 -25.24 22.54
CA GLU A 605 3.91 -23.79 22.86
C GLU A 605 5.06 -23.07 22.15
N GLY A 606 4.78 -21.87 21.61
CA GLY A 606 5.73 -21.12 20.79
C GLY A 606 5.93 -21.68 19.38
N GLY A 607 5.43 -22.89 19.09
CA GLY A 607 5.44 -23.49 17.77
C GLY A 607 4.48 -22.82 16.78
N TYR A 608 4.51 -23.26 15.53
CA TYR A 608 3.75 -22.62 14.46
C TYR A 608 2.24 -22.62 14.73
N LEU A 609 1.66 -23.73 15.23
CA LEU A 609 0.22 -23.80 15.54
C LEU A 609 -0.18 -22.84 16.66
N ASP A 610 0.67 -22.70 17.70
CA ASP A 610 0.45 -21.72 18.76
C ASP A 610 0.48 -20.28 18.20
N GLN A 611 1.45 -19.97 17.32
CA GLN A 611 1.55 -18.68 16.68
C GLN A 611 0.38 -18.41 15.71
N VAL A 612 -0.18 -19.43 15.07
CA VAL A 612 -1.41 -19.33 14.27
C VAL A 612 -2.60 -18.99 15.18
N ASN A 613 -2.76 -19.68 16.30
CA ASN A 613 -3.81 -19.39 17.30
C ASN A 613 -3.72 -17.93 17.80
N ILE A 614 -2.51 -17.47 18.14
CA ILE A 614 -2.27 -16.08 18.57
C ILE A 614 -2.64 -15.10 17.44
N SER A 615 -2.19 -15.36 16.23
CA SER A 615 -2.38 -14.44 15.09
C SER A 615 -3.83 -14.35 14.64
N LEU A 616 -4.61 -15.41 14.78
CA LEU A 616 -6.05 -15.44 14.50
C LEU A 616 -6.90 -15.00 15.70
N GLY A 617 -6.28 -14.82 16.88
CA GLY A 617 -6.93 -14.42 18.13
C GLY A 617 -7.69 -15.57 18.81
N MET A 618 -7.36 -16.83 18.50
CA MET A 618 -8.07 -18.03 18.97
C MET A 618 -7.44 -18.66 20.23
N LYS A 619 -6.21 -18.28 20.63
CA LYS A 619 -5.39 -18.99 21.63
C LYS A 619 -6.14 -19.30 22.92
N GLU A 620 -6.93 -18.38 23.43
CA GLU A 620 -7.67 -18.52 24.71
C GLU A 620 -9.13 -18.97 24.50
N SER A 621 -9.45 -19.53 23.33
CA SER A 621 -10.82 -19.94 23.00
C SER A 621 -10.95 -21.45 22.81
N GLU A 622 -12.18 -21.96 22.90
CA GLU A 622 -12.51 -23.33 22.55
C GLU A 622 -12.23 -23.73 21.10
N PHE A 623 -12.00 -22.73 20.24
CA PHE A 623 -11.69 -22.89 18.84
C PHE A 623 -10.18 -22.92 18.54
N ALA A 624 -9.33 -22.90 19.56
CA ALA A 624 -7.89 -22.98 19.37
C ALA A 624 -7.51 -24.31 18.70
N LEU A 625 -6.60 -24.25 17.74
CA LEU A 625 -6.04 -25.45 17.11
C LEU A 625 -5.27 -26.28 18.14
N PRO A 626 -5.44 -27.62 18.20
CA PRO A 626 -4.59 -28.48 18.99
C PRO A 626 -3.11 -28.28 18.65
N LEU A 627 -2.25 -28.28 19.67
CA LEU A 627 -0.82 -28.03 19.47
C LEU A 627 0.00 -29.31 19.17
N ASP A 628 -0.66 -30.47 19.18
CA ASP A 628 -0.06 -31.79 19.00
C ASP A 628 -0.56 -32.52 17.73
N ALA A 629 -1.45 -31.91 16.98
CA ALA A 629 -2.03 -32.48 15.77
C ALA A 629 -1.95 -31.49 14.59
N LYS A 630 -1.50 -31.95 13.44
CA LYS A 630 -1.41 -31.15 12.23
C LYS A 630 -2.78 -31.00 11.59
N PRO A 631 -3.33 -29.77 11.52
CA PRO A 631 -4.60 -29.51 10.88
C PRO A 631 -4.47 -29.44 9.35
N THR A 632 -5.57 -29.65 8.65
CA THR A 632 -5.73 -29.20 7.27
C THR A 632 -5.98 -27.69 7.25
N VAL A 633 -5.67 -27.06 6.11
CA VAL A 633 -5.93 -25.61 5.95
C VAL A 633 -7.41 -25.28 6.07
N ARG A 634 -8.29 -26.17 5.62
CA ARG A 634 -9.73 -26.03 5.76
C ARG A 634 -10.17 -26.04 7.22
N GLU A 635 -9.61 -26.92 8.05
CA GLU A 635 -9.87 -26.97 9.50
C GLU A 635 -9.41 -25.67 10.19
N ILE A 636 -8.25 -25.13 9.84
CA ILE A 636 -7.80 -23.83 10.38
C ILE A 636 -8.85 -22.75 10.13
N PHE A 637 -9.38 -22.66 8.93
CA PHE A 637 -10.40 -21.66 8.60
C PHE A 637 -11.77 -21.98 9.17
N ASP A 638 -12.11 -23.25 9.38
CA ASP A 638 -13.34 -23.62 10.04
C ASP A 638 -13.33 -23.20 11.52
N GLN A 639 -12.25 -23.49 12.25
CA GLN A 639 -12.06 -23.03 13.62
C GLN A 639 -12.13 -21.50 13.72
N TRP A 640 -11.41 -20.80 12.82
CA TRP A 640 -11.46 -19.34 12.78
C TRP A 640 -12.86 -18.80 12.47
N ALA A 641 -13.58 -19.38 11.53
CA ALA A 641 -14.93 -18.93 11.17
C ALA A 641 -15.92 -19.15 12.32
N ASN A 642 -15.85 -20.30 13.01
CA ASN A 642 -16.65 -20.59 14.19
C ASN A 642 -16.30 -19.62 15.35
N PHE A 643 -15.02 -19.35 15.58
CA PHE A 643 -14.57 -18.34 16.54
C PHE A 643 -15.14 -16.94 16.24
N LYS A 644 -15.23 -16.56 14.99
CA LYS A 644 -15.88 -15.31 14.53
C LYS A 644 -17.40 -15.37 14.50
N LYS A 645 -18.01 -16.49 14.92
CA LYS A 645 -19.46 -16.72 14.94
C LYS A 645 -20.09 -16.58 13.55
N ILE A 646 -19.38 -17.02 12.52
CA ILE A 646 -19.91 -17.04 11.15
C ILE A 646 -20.80 -18.27 11.01
N PRO A 647 -22.09 -18.11 10.63
CA PRO A 647 -23.04 -19.21 10.57
C PRO A 647 -22.58 -20.31 9.62
N GLY A 648 -22.44 -21.56 10.10
CA GLY A 648 -21.97 -22.70 9.32
C GLY A 648 -20.46 -22.76 9.07
N GLY A 649 -19.66 -21.95 9.78
CA GLY A 649 -18.22 -22.03 9.75
C GLY A 649 -17.64 -21.73 8.35
N VAL A 650 -16.64 -22.47 7.91
CA VAL A 650 -16.01 -22.33 6.59
C VAL A 650 -16.97 -22.60 5.44
N ALA A 651 -17.96 -23.49 5.62
CA ALA A 651 -18.94 -23.83 4.61
C ALA A 651 -19.78 -22.60 4.18
N PHE A 652 -19.95 -21.61 5.04
CA PHE A 652 -20.57 -20.34 4.64
C PHE A 652 -19.81 -19.68 3.50
N PHE A 653 -18.47 -19.62 3.59
CA PHE A 653 -17.66 -19.00 2.55
C PHE A 653 -17.61 -19.85 1.28
N GLU A 654 -17.66 -21.16 1.40
CA GLU A 654 -17.74 -22.09 0.26
C GLU A 654 -19.02 -21.86 -0.56
N GLY A 655 -20.12 -21.48 0.10
CA GLY A 655 -21.39 -21.16 -0.56
C GLY A 655 -21.57 -19.68 -0.93
N ASN A 656 -21.01 -18.74 -0.15
CA ASN A 656 -21.32 -17.30 -0.26
C ASN A 656 -20.09 -16.40 -0.51
N GLY A 657 -18.87 -16.88 -0.29
CA GLY A 657 -17.61 -16.14 -0.55
C GLY A 657 -17.31 -14.96 0.36
N VAL A 658 -18.33 -14.27 0.85
CA VAL A 658 -18.19 -13.06 1.68
C VAL A 658 -19.23 -13.02 2.79
N PHE A 659 -18.79 -12.71 4.01
CA PHE A 659 -19.63 -12.46 5.16
C PHE A 659 -19.71 -10.96 5.42
N VAL A 660 -20.91 -10.38 5.26
CA VAL A 660 -21.20 -8.97 5.49
C VAL A 660 -21.71 -8.80 6.91
N LYS A 661 -20.96 -8.06 7.75
CA LYS A 661 -21.34 -7.83 9.15
C LYS A 661 -22.36 -6.71 9.31
N GLY A 662 -22.25 -5.67 8.49
CA GLY A 662 -23.13 -4.51 8.57
C GLY A 662 -22.39 -3.19 8.37
N LYS A 663 -23.08 -2.09 8.64
CA LYS A 663 -22.53 -0.74 8.49
C LYS A 663 -21.48 -0.47 9.58
N ILE A 664 -20.38 0.16 9.20
CA ILE A 664 -19.35 0.61 10.14
C ILE A 664 -19.89 1.87 10.85
N PRO A 665 -19.86 1.91 12.20
CA PRO A 665 -20.38 3.07 12.93
C PRO A 665 -19.52 4.32 12.70
N PRO A 666 -20.11 5.53 12.77
CA PRO A 666 -19.40 6.79 12.60
C PRO A 666 -18.13 6.93 13.45
N SER A 667 -18.12 6.41 14.67
CA SER A 667 -16.97 6.43 15.59
C SER A 667 -15.73 5.69 15.08
N LYS A 668 -15.87 4.82 14.08
CA LYS A 668 -14.75 4.12 13.42
C LYS A 668 -14.36 4.74 12.07
N ILE A 669 -15.16 5.65 11.55
CA ILE A 669 -14.95 6.31 10.26
C ILE A 669 -14.41 7.72 10.46
N TYR A 670 -15.01 8.48 11.38
CA TYR A 670 -14.71 9.88 11.62
C TYR A 670 -13.97 10.06 12.95
N GLY A 671 -12.82 10.73 12.92
CA GLY A 671 -11.99 10.92 14.10
C GLY A 671 -12.69 11.71 15.21
N TYR A 672 -13.52 12.66 14.86
CA TYR A 672 -14.33 13.44 15.82
C TYR A 672 -15.39 12.61 16.55
N ALA A 673 -15.87 11.53 15.97
CA ALA A 673 -16.85 10.63 16.57
C ALA A 673 -16.22 9.51 17.42
N ALA A 674 -14.89 9.36 17.38
CA ALA A 674 -14.18 8.41 18.25
C ALA A 674 -14.29 8.84 19.72
N ASP A 675 -14.19 7.89 20.65
CA ASP A 675 -14.18 8.16 22.08
C ASP A 675 -12.89 7.64 22.72
N PRO A 676 -11.99 8.49 23.19
CA PRO A 676 -11.99 9.96 23.00
C PRO A 676 -11.77 10.33 21.53
N PRO A 677 -12.13 11.57 21.11
CA PRO A 677 -11.89 12.02 19.73
C PRO A 677 -10.46 11.77 19.30
N PHE A 678 -10.28 11.26 18.07
CA PHE A 678 -8.98 10.83 17.52
C PHE A 678 -8.23 9.78 18.37
N GLY A 679 -8.94 9.06 19.26
CA GLY A 679 -8.31 8.15 20.24
C GLY A 679 -7.44 8.88 21.26
N GLY A 680 -7.63 10.19 21.45
CA GLY A 680 -6.80 11.05 22.31
C GLY A 680 -5.48 11.51 21.65
N ALA A 681 -5.27 11.24 20.36
CA ALA A 681 -4.09 11.70 19.65
C ALA A 681 -4.12 13.21 19.43
N ARG A 682 -2.97 13.87 19.56
CA ARG A 682 -2.74 15.22 19.06
C ARG A 682 -2.00 15.14 17.73
N HIS A 683 -2.49 15.86 16.74
CA HIS A 683 -1.89 15.91 15.41
C HIS A 683 -0.73 16.89 15.38
N ARG A 684 0.33 16.56 14.62
CA ARG A 684 1.56 17.36 14.61
C ARG A 684 1.58 18.37 13.47
N LEU A 685 1.59 19.64 13.80
CA LEU A 685 2.08 20.72 12.95
C LEU A 685 3.60 20.85 13.09
N TYR A 686 4.11 20.67 14.32
CA TYR A 686 5.53 20.78 14.63
C TYR A 686 6.11 19.41 15.02
N GLY A 687 7.23 19.05 14.44
CA GLY A 687 7.85 17.74 14.64
C GLY A 687 9.10 17.78 15.51
N GLU A 688 8.99 18.12 16.80
CA GLU A 688 10.13 18.13 17.73
C GLU A 688 10.96 16.84 17.66
N SER A 689 10.31 15.66 17.57
CA SER A 689 11.03 14.38 17.51
C SER A 689 11.84 14.17 16.23
N LEU A 690 11.54 14.89 15.13
CA LEU A 690 12.40 14.92 13.95
C LEU A 690 13.68 15.72 14.23
N LEU A 691 13.56 16.87 14.90
CA LEU A 691 14.73 17.67 15.33
C LEU A 691 15.64 16.84 16.23
N LEU A 692 15.09 16.18 17.25
CA LEU A 692 15.86 15.33 18.16
C LEU A 692 16.53 14.15 17.44
N ALA A 693 15.85 13.54 16.46
CA ALA A 693 16.43 12.50 15.63
C ALA A 693 17.57 13.04 14.75
N GLN A 694 17.39 14.22 14.16
CA GLN A 694 18.45 14.89 13.38
C GLN A 694 19.70 15.13 14.21
N GLU A 695 19.55 15.67 15.43
CA GLU A 695 20.66 15.92 16.36
C GLU A 695 21.38 14.62 16.73
N ALA A 696 20.62 13.56 17.03
CA ALA A 696 21.18 12.24 17.31
C ALA A 696 21.94 11.65 16.12
N MET A 697 21.40 11.79 14.88
CA MET A 697 22.06 11.35 13.64
C MET A 697 23.39 12.09 13.43
N LYS A 698 23.41 13.43 13.63
CA LYS A 698 24.63 14.25 13.53
C LYS A 698 25.67 13.83 14.58
N THR A 699 25.25 13.65 15.82
CA THR A 699 26.11 13.21 16.92
C THR A 699 26.75 11.85 16.66
N LYS A 700 26.02 10.94 15.99
CA LYS A 700 26.51 9.62 15.59
C LYS A 700 27.29 9.62 14.27
N GLY A 701 27.59 10.79 13.72
CA GLY A 701 28.40 10.95 12.50
C GLY A 701 27.70 10.49 11.23
N ALA A 702 26.39 10.69 11.11
CA ALA A 702 25.71 10.49 9.84
C ALA A 702 26.07 11.61 8.86
N GLU A 703 26.18 11.27 7.59
CA GLU A 703 26.37 12.24 6.51
C GLU A 703 25.12 13.10 6.33
N GLN A 704 25.29 14.33 5.82
CA GLN A 704 24.21 15.30 5.67
C GLN A 704 23.01 14.76 4.88
N ILE A 705 23.25 13.99 3.84
CA ILE A 705 22.20 13.42 2.98
C ILE A 705 21.18 12.56 3.76
N TYR A 706 21.55 12.00 4.88
CA TYR A 706 20.66 11.17 5.70
C TYR A 706 19.81 11.98 6.67
N TRP A 707 20.27 13.15 7.15
CA TRP A 707 19.60 13.90 8.21
C TRP A 707 19.00 15.23 7.77
N GLN A 708 19.38 15.79 6.60
CA GLN A 708 18.99 17.14 6.19
C GLN A 708 17.46 17.34 6.12
N ASP A 709 16.69 16.30 5.85
CA ASP A 709 15.23 16.37 5.74
C ASP A 709 14.49 16.03 7.07
N TYR A 710 15.23 15.78 8.15
CA TYR A 710 14.67 15.61 9.48
C TYR A 710 14.49 16.96 10.16
N THR A 711 13.66 17.81 9.58
CA THR A 711 13.32 19.14 10.08
C THR A 711 11.97 19.11 10.81
N PRO A 712 11.78 19.90 11.89
CA PRO A 712 10.52 19.90 12.63
C PRO A 712 9.34 20.38 11.79
N LEU A 713 9.59 21.33 10.88
CA LEU A 713 8.62 21.80 9.88
C LEU A 713 9.00 21.28 8.49
N PRO A 714 8.04 20.98 7.62
CA PRO A 714 8.34 20.71 6.22
C PRO A 714 9.07 21.90 5.59
N THR A 715 10.28 21.68 5.11
CA THR A 715 11.17 22.72 4.60
C THR A 715 11.63 22.35 3.20
N TRP A 716 11.51 23.31 2.28
CA TRP A 716 11.94 23.11 0.91
C TRP A 716 13.47 23.16 0.79
N ARG A 717 14.01 22.32 -0.04
CA ARG A 717 15.32 22.38 -0.68
C ARG A 717 15.23 21.86 -2.10
N ASP A 718 16.16 22.23 -2.93
CA ASP A 718 16.22 21.68 -4.28
C ASP A 718 16.51 20.17 -4.23
N PRO A 719 15.77 19.37 -5.00
CA PRO A 719 16.07 17.95 -5.16
C PRO A 719 17.45 17.73 -5.79
N THR A 720 18.08 16.60 -5.47
CA THR A 720 19.44 16.29 -5.94
C THR A 720 19.55 16.18 -7.46
N TYR A 721 18.48 15.84 -8.16
CA TYR A 721 18.47 15.74 -9.62
C TYR A 721 18.66 17.11 -10.32
N GLU A 722 18.41 18.24 -9.65
CA GLU A 722 18.70 19.57 -10.20
C GLU A 722 20.20 19.80 -10.43
N GLY A 723 21.07 19.00 -9.82
CA GLY A 723 22.50 18.96 -10.09
C GLY A 723 22.90 18.10 -11.28
N SER A 724 21.96 17.58 -12.04
CA SER A 724 22.26 16.78 -13.24
C SER A 724 22.80 17.65 -14.39
N PRO A 725 23.64 17.09 -15.28
CA PRO A 725 24.10 17.80 -16.47
C PRO A 725 22.95 18.29 -17.35
N PRO A 726 23.11 19.41 -18.09
CA PRO A 726 22.05 20.00 -18.92
C PRO A 726 21.44 19.08 -19.99
N ASP A 727 22.17 18.04 -20.40
CA ASP A 727 21.70 17.06 -21.37
C ASP A 727 20.60 16.13 -20.80
N TYR A 728 20.46 16.10 -19.46
CA TYR A 728 19.39 15.39 -18.75
C TYR A 728 18.23 16.34 -18.46
N ASP A 729 17.60 16.82 -19.50
CA ASP A 729 16.58 17.88 -19.49
C ASP A 729 15.14 17.40 -19.38
N LEU A 730 14.92 16.10 -19.12
CA LEU A 730 13.61 15.49 -18.92
C LEU A 730 13.49 14.84 -17.54
N TYR A 731 12.33 15.03 -16.93
CA TYR A 731 11.96 14.35 -15.68
C TYR A 731 11.35 12.99 -15.98
N LEU A 732 11.89 11.93 -15.37
CA LEU A 732 11.35 10.58 -15.50
C LEU A 732 10.37 10.29 -14.36
N ILE A 733 9.14 9.93 -14.70
CA ILE A 733 8.14 9.43 -13.75
C ILE A 733 7.74 7.99 -14.08
N SER A 734 7.19 7.29 -13.12
CA SER A 734 6.64 5.95 -13.33
C SER A 734 5.16 5.88 -13.00
N TYR A 735 4.41 5.09 -13.75
CA TYR A 735 2.99 4.86 -13.50
C TYR A 735 2.62 3.38 -13.64
N LYS A 736 1.43 3.02 -13.14
CA LYS A 736 0.91 1.65 -13.20
C LYS A 736 -0.09 1.48 -14.31
N LEU A 737 0.13 0.49 -15.16
CA LEU A 737 -0.86 0.04 -16.13
C LEU A 737 -2.03 -0.66 -15.43
N VAL A 738 -3.25 -0.52 -15.97
CA VAL A 738 -4.43 -1.20 -15.45
C VAL A 738 -4.37 -2.70 -15.70
N GLU A 739 -3.70 -3.12 -16.75
CA GLU A 739 -3.50 -4.51 -17.17
C GLU A 739 -2.53 -5.25 -16.24
N HIS A 740 -1.49 -4.56 -15.78
CA HIS A 740 -0.41 -5.21 -15.04
C HIS A 740 -0.38 -4.90 -13.54
N LYS A 741 0.24 -5.80 -12.79
CA LYS A 741 0.47 -5.73 -11.35
C LYS A 741 1.92 -6.11 -11.04
N GLN A 742 2.83 -5.15 -11.13
CA GLN A 742 4.26 -5.40 -10.90
C GLN A 742 4.74 -6.59 -11.76
N SER A 743 5.72 -7.36 -11.29
CA SER A 743 6.18 -8.59 -11.95
C SER A 743 5.22 -9.79 -11.85
N ARG A 744 4.09 -9.67 -11.12
CA ARG A 744 3.16 -10.80 -10.90
C ARG A 744 2.36 -11.19 -12.14
N THR A 745 2.10 -10.27 -13.05
CA THR A 745 1.17 -10.47 -14.17
C THR A 745 1.86 -10.50 -15.52
N THR A 746 3.17 -10.32 -15.57
CA THR A 746 3.95 -10.38 -16.80
C THR A 746 4.00 -11.79 -17.43
N ASN A 747 3.63 -12.81 -16.65
CA ASN A 747 3.51 -14.21 -17.10
C ASN A 747 2.06 -14.61 -17.41
N ILE A 748 1.10 -13.70 -17.39
CA ILE A 748 -0.31 -14.02 -17.67
C ILE A 748 -0.63 -13.69 -19.12
N PRO A 749 -0.83 -14.70 -20.00
CA PRO A 749 -0.91 -14.51 -21.45
C PRO A 749 -1.93 -13.46 -21.88
N LEU A 750 -3.16 -13.50 -21.38
CA LEU A 750 -4.19 -12.52 -21.74
C LEU A 750 -3.84 -11.07 -21.38
N LEU A 751 -3.03 -10.84 -20.34
CA LEU A 751 -2.60 -9.50 -19.97
C LEU A 751 -1.39 -9.05 -20.83
N VAL A 752 -0.54 -9.99 -21.20
CA VAL A 752 0.58 -9.72 -22.10
C VAL A 752 0.07 -9.37 -23.51
N GLU A 753 -1.02 -9.97 -23.98
CA GLU A 753 -1.65 -9.57 -25.26
C GLU A 753 -2.16 -8.13 -25.21
N LEU A 754 -2.73 -7.68 -24.08
CA LEU A 754 -3.25 -6.32 -23.94
C LEU A 754 -2.13 -5.28 -23.78
N ALA A 755 -1.08 -5.61 -23.07
CA ALA A 755 0.05 -4.71 -22.79
C ALA A 755 1.36 -5.51 -22.81
N PRO A 756 1.91 -5.81 -24.00
CA PRO A 756 3.03 -6.75 -24.16
C PRO A 756 4.37 -6.19 -23.67
N ARG A 757 4.47 -4.88 -23.51
CA ARG A 757 5.74 -4.21 -23.18
C ARG A 757 5.50 -2.86 -22.49
N SER A 758 6.53 -2.39 -21.77
CA SER A 758 6.55 -1.03 -21.25
C SER A 758 6.62 -0.01 -22.37
N ARG A 759 6.00 1.16 -22.16
CA ARG A 759 6.06 2.31 -23.07
C ARG A 759 6.50 3.54 -22.31
N LEU A 760 7.13 4.46 -23.03
CA LEU A 760 7.47 5.79 -22.56
C LEU A 760 6.41 6.76 -23.07
N ASP A 761 5.56 7.29 -22.21
CA ASP A 761 4.65 8.37 -22.58
C ASP A 761 5.49 9.65 -22.75
N ILE A 762 5.39 10.31 -23.90
CA ILE A 762 6.15 11.53 -24.23
C ILE A 762 5.22 12.55 -24.90
N ASN A 763 5.40 13.83 -24.57
CA ASN A 763 4.65 14.90 -25.22
C ASN A 763 5.01 14.99 -26.69
N PRO A 764 4.05 15.14 -27.64
CA PRO A 764 4.32 15.21 -29.08
C PRO A 764 5.31 16.31 -29.50
N ALA A 765 5.26 17.48 -28.84
CA ALA A 765 6.20 18.56 -29.13
C ALA A 765 7.64 18.16 -28.74
N THR A 766 7.81 17.52 -27.60
CA THR A 766 9.09 17.00 -27.10
C THR A 766 9.64 15.89 -27.99
N ALA A 767 8.78 14.97 -28.40
CA ALA A 767 9.12 13.88 -29.31
C ALA A 767 9.58 14.42 -30.68
N THR A 768 8.81 15.37 -31.24
CA THR A 768 9.15 16.01 -32.53
C THR A 768 10.52 16.72 -32.49
N ALA A 769 10.78 17.47 -31.40
CA ALA A 769 12.06 18.17 -31.23
C ALA A 769 13.27 17.20 -31.15
N ARG A 770 13.02 15.92 -30.80
CA ARG A 770 14.04 14.85 -30.73
C ARG A 770 14.02 13.87 -31.91
N GLY A 771 13.13 14.09 -32.89
CA GLY A 771 12.97 13.20 -34.02
C GLY A 771 12.41 11.83 -33.68
N ILE A 772 11.58 11.75 -32.61
CA ILE A 772 10.96 10.53 -32.11
C ILE A 772 9.52 10.45 -32.62
N GLY A 773 9.14 9.33 -33.22
CA GLY A 773 7.78 9.01 -33.66
C GLY A 773 7.04 8.07 -32.74
N GLU A 774 5.73 7.92 -32.94
CA GLU A 774 4.89 6.93 -32.22
C GLU A 774 5.41 5.52 -32.48
N GLY A 775 5.70 4.78 -31.41
CA GLY A 775 6.15 3.40 -31.48
C GLY A 775 7.64 3.19 -31.71
N ASP A 776 8.41 4.26 -31.84
CA ASP A 776 9.86 4.16 -31.99
C ASP A 776 10.50 3.51 -30.77
N GLU A 777 11.53 2.69 -31.01
CA GLU A 777 12.37 2.16 -29.94
C GLU A 777 13.35 3.25 -29.48
N VAL A 778 13.33 3.53 -28.17
CA VAL A 778 14.12 4.60 -27.56
C VAL A 778 14.90 4.11 -26.35
N TRP A 779 16.03 4.75 -26.09
CA TRP A 779 16.75 4.61 -24.84
C TRP A 779 16.34 5.72 -23.89
N VAL A 780 15.98 5.32 -22.66
CA VAL A 780 15.85 6.22 -21.51
C VAL A 780 17.11 6.09 -20.69
N GLU A 781 17.87 7.17 -20.60
CA GLU A 781 19.08 7.24 -19.80
C GLU A 781 18.87 8.13 -18.59
N SER A 782 19.33 7.71 -17.43
CA SER A 782 19.30 8.46 -16.19
C SER A 782 20.73 8.73 -15.70
N HIS A 783 20.90 9.87 -15.04
CA HIS A 783 22.14 10.27 -14.39
C HIS A 783 21.90 10.38 -12.88
N ASN A 784 22.83 9.87 -12.09
CA ASN A 784 22.82 10.06 -10.64
C ASN A 784 23.68 11.27 -10.31
N ALA A 785 23.06 12.38 -9.92
CA ALA A 785 23.74 13.64 -9.63
C ALA A 785 24.73 13.57 -8.43
N ILE A 786 24.62 12.53 -7.58
CA ILE A 786 25.53 12.33 -6.43
C ILE A 786 26.76 11.51 -6.84
N THR A 787 26.56 10.42 -7.58
CA THR A 787 27.64 9.46 -7.91
C THR A 787 28.23 9.67 -9.30
N GLY A 788 27.57 10.43 -10.16
CA GLY A 788 27.94 10.59 -11.56
C GLY A 788 27.64 9.38 -12.44
N GLU A 789 27.05 8.33 -11.89
CA GLU A 789 26.74 7.11 -12.63
C GLU A 789 25.59 7.30 -13.60
N THR A 790 25.70 6.70 -14.78
CA THR A 790 24.62 6.65 -15.77
C THR A 790 24.06 5.24 -15.92
N ARG A 791 22.76 5.13 -16.16
CA ARG A 791 22.07 3.88 -16.44
C ARG A 791 21.04 4.12 -17.54
N ARG A 792 20.83 3.13 -18.40
CA ARG A 792 19.84 3.25 -19.46
C ARG A 792 19.00 1.99 -19.62
N VAL A 793 17.78 2.20 -20.07
CA VAL A 793 16.82 1.13 -20.38
C VAL A 793 16.18 1.40 -21.74
N LYS A 794 15.94 0.34 -22.49
CA LYS A 794 15.26 0.40 -23.77
C LYS A 794 13.74 0.30 -23.59
N THR A 795 12.99 1.11 -24.31
CA THR A 795 11.52 1.11 -24.30
C THR A 795 10.98 1.63 -25.65
N TRP A 796 9.68 1.81 -25.73
CA TRP A 796 9.00 2.28 -26.95
C TRP A 796 8.20 3.54 -26.67
N ALA A 797 8.36 4.55 -27.51
CA ALA A 797 7.65 5.82 -27.38
C ALA A 797 6.13 5.67 -27.58
N ALA A 798 5.37 6.40 -26.81
CA ALA A 798 3.93 6.56 -26.94
C ALA A 798 3.60 8.05 -26.80
N LEU A 799 3.11 8.66 -27.88
CA LEU A 799 2.87 10.10 -27.91
C LEU A 799 1.55 10.45 -27.24
N THR A 800 1.58 11.44 -26.34
CA THR A 800 0.36 11.89 -25.64
C THR A 800 0.45 13.35 -25.22
N GLU A 801 -0.58 14.14 -25.57
CA GLU A 801 -0.75 15.52 -25.09
C GLU A 801 -1.03 15.61 -23.57
N GLY A 802 -1.44 14.52 -22.96
CA GLY A 802 -1.67 14.43 -21.51
C GLY A 802 -0.39 14.26 -20.68
N MET A 803 0.77 14.58 -21.22
CA MET A 803 2.06 14.58 -20.54
C MET A 803 2.65 15.98 -20.58
N ARG A 804 3.20 16.45 -19.47
CA ARG A 804 3.96 17.69 -19.39
C ARG A 804 5.15 17.64 -20.38
N PRO A 805 5.49 18.72 -21.10
CA PRO A 805 6.53 18.69 -22.15
C PRO A 805 7.94 18.31 -21.68
N ASP A 806 8.32 18.64 -20.45
CA ASP A 806 9.61 18.32 -19.86
C ASP A 806 9.63 17.00 -19.05
N THR A 807 8.58 16.16 -19.22
CA THR A 807 8.40 14.92 -18.44
C THR A 807 8.13 13.74 -19.37
N VAL A 808 8.65 12.58 -18.99
CA VAL A 808 8.45 11.32 -19.68
C VAL A 808 8.09 10.19 -18.73
#